data_a79e3ac5eafe38b81a958d4e50b7540f
#
_entry.id   a79e3ac5eafe38b81a958d4e50b7540f
#
_cell.length_a   1.000
_cell.length_b   1.000
_cell.length_c   1.000
_cell.angle_alpha   90.00
_cell.angle_beta   90.00
_cell.angle_gamma   90.00
#
_symmetry.space_group_name_H-M   'P 1'
#
loop_
_entity.id
_entity.type
_entity.pdbx_description
1 polymer ?
#
loop_
_entity_poly.entity_id
_entity_poly.type
_entity_poly.pdbx_seq_one_letter_code
_entity_poly.pdbx_strand_id
1 'polypeptide(L)'
;MSWSITGAAARRTGRASRRAAAAVVAVTAAAVGLSVLAGGTALAGKGAEGASTPVATRAALDPSLVAGRGASVDFAEQEAENAVTNGAVIGPDRTAYTLPAEASGRMAVKLTPRQYVEFTLPSAANAITVRYSIPDAPNGGGITAPLDVTVNGKKRSTMTLTSQYAWLYNQYPFSNDPKAGLLHPDWWITECSCVPSATTPAPKITKPFRPNHFYDEQRLLLGTKYRAGDKVRLTVPVGSRAAWTVIDLLDSQLVGLPHVDVSAANVLAFGADPFGRRDSATAFEKAIAFAKRKQLKVYIPPGRYRVNRHIIVDDVTIVGAGNWYTIIKGRQVDLDTPAPDGSVHTGVGFYGKDAADGGSTDVHLSGFAIEGDVRERVDTDQVNGVGGAMSDSTVDGLYIRHTKVGMWFDGPMSNLRITNNVIVDQIADGLNFHTGVTDSVVSNNFIRNSGDDGLAMWSDKTADASNTFDHNTVQTPVLANGIAIYGGKDNTVSNNLIADPIREGSAIQVGSRFGAEAFTGYLRITDNTTVRAGTYELNWNIGLGAIWFYALEKDIDAAIQVTGDHFLDNTYNAIMLVSDWPVKDLYSITNVRFKDVKVDGTGTSVVSARAAGSASFENVDARNVGAVGVNNCGSFNFTAAGSEFSLTDLGGNDGGGTTGPWLAPWELPNTITCDDRPPVVTPPAPSAW
;
A
#
# COMPACT_ATOMS: atom_id res chain seq x y z
N MET A 1 -16.87 3.19 -23.32
CA MET A 1 -16.93 4.51 -22.70
C MET A 1 -15.53 4.90 -22.31
N SER A 2 -15.02 5.99 -22.88
CA SER A 2 -13.62 6.39 -22.69
C SER A 2 -13.46 7.05 -21.31
N TRP A 3 -12.70 6.43 -20.47
CA TRP A 3 -12.25 6.99 -19.20
C TRP A 3 -11.03 7.85 -19.45
N SER A 4 -11.22 9.13 -19.66
CA SER A 4 -10.12 10.09 -19.69
C SER A 4 -10.00 10.73 -18.31
N ILE A 5 -8.96 10.40 -17.60
CA ILE A 5 -8.48 11.22 -16.49
C ILE A 5 -7.76 12.42 -17.13
N THR A 6 -8.55 13.35 -17.64
CA THR A 6 -8.05 14.65 -18.04
C THR A 6 -8.43 15.64 -16.95
N GLY A 7 -7.44 16.14 -16.24
CA GLY A 7 -7.59 17.35 -15.45
C GLY A 7 -8.16 18.46 -16.36
N ALA A 8 -9.39 18.86 -16.11
CA ALA A 8 -10.06 19.91 -16.87
C ALA A 8 -9.47 21.27 -16.48
N ALA A 9 -8.53 21.75 -17.28
CA ALA A 9 -8.21 23.16 -17.30
C ALA A 9 -9.36 23.92 -18.00
N ALA A 10 -10.19 24.56 -17.23
CA ALA A 10 -11.26 25.41 -17.73
C ALA A 10 -10.67 26.59 -18.52
N ARG A 11 -10.91 26.60 -19.82
CA ARG A 11 -10.66 27.78 -20.67
C ARG A 11 -11.69 28.85 -20.36
N ARG A 12 -11.30 29.93 -19.70
CA ARG A 12 -11.98 31.20 -19.78
C ARG A 12 -11.27 32.10 -20.81
N THR A 13 -11.93 32.36 -21.89
CA THR A 13 -11.59 33.42 -22.86
C THR A 13 -11.90 34.79 -22.29
N GLY A 14 -10.88 35.64 -22.21
CA GLY A 14 -11.11 37.06 -21.91
C GLY A 14 -9.85 37.85 -22.26
N ARG A 15 -9.95 38.64 -23.37
CA ARG A 15 -8.95 39.59 -23.84
C ARG A 15 -8.64 40.65 -22.80
N ALA A 16 -7.36 40.97 -22.56
CA ALA A 16 -6.87 42.34 -22.71
C ALA A 16 -5.37 42.43 -22.44
N SER A 17 -4.74 43.21 -23.23
CA SER A 17 -3.36 43.57 -23.39
C SER A 17 -2.74 44.37 -22.22
N ARG A 18 -1.47 44.19 -21.89
CA ARG A 18 -0.38 45.19 -22.02
C ARG A 18 0.88 44.81 -21.25
N ARG A 19 1.96 44.94 -21.94
CA ARG A 19 3.39 45.07 -21.66
C ARG A 19 3.79 45.51 -20.24
N ALA A 20 4.84 44.82 -19.69
CA ALA A 20 6.04 45.43 -19.07
C ALA A 20 7.10 44.32 -18.81
N ALA A 21 8.15 44.44 -19.41
CA ALA A 21 9.56 44.65 -19.08
C ALA A 21 10.22 43.63 -18.14
N ALA A 22 11.19 42.91 -18.73
CA ALA A 22 12.18 42.08 -18.06
C ALA A 22 13.18 42.94 -17.24
N ALA A 23 13.54 42.41 -16.08
CA ALA A 23 14.80 42.82 -15.41
C ALA A 23 15.59 41.55 -15.08
N VAL A 24 16.72 41.40 -15.77
CA VAL A 24 17.74 40.37 -15.50
C VAL A 24 18.60 40.89 -14.35
N VAL A 25 18.75 40.12 -13.29
CA VAL A 25 19.80 40.32 -12.28
C VAL A 25 20.70 39.08 -12.31
N ALA A 26 21.89 39.29 -12.82
CA ALA A 26 23.00 38.36 -12.74
C ALA A 26 23.67 38.48 -11.36
N VAL A 27 23.81 37.37 -10.65
CA VAL A 27 24.69 37.29 -9.46
C VAL A 27 25.82 36.34 -9.78
N THR A 28 27.02 36.92 -9.79
CA THR A 28 28.32 36.27 -9.95
C THR A 28 28.71 35.52 -8.68
N ALA A 29 29.00 34.22 -8.81
CA ALA A 29 29.62 33.43 -7.76
C ALA A 29 31.14 33.65 -7.73
N ALA A 30 31.66 34.02 -6.58
CA ALA A 30 33.10 34.04 -6.30
C ALA A 30 33.51 32.71 -5.65
N ALA A 31 34.44 32.03 -6.31
CA ALA A 31 35.09 30.84 -5.76
C ALA A 31 36.25 31.28 -4.85
N VAL A 32 36.28 30.75 -3.63
CA VAL A 32 37.48 30.80 -2.78
C VAL A 32 37.98 29.38 -2.58
N GLY A 33 39.11 29.10 -3.18
CA GLY A 33 39.86 27.87 -2.95
C GLY A 33 40.68 27.94 -1.68
N LEU A 34 40.72 26.87 -0.92
CA LEU A 34 41.72 26.62 0.10
C LEU A 34 42.28 25.20 -0.08
N SER A 35 43.53 25.18 -0.50
CA SER A 35 44.39 23.99 -0.53
C SER A 35 45.06 23.82 0.86
N VAL A 36 44.99 22.61 1.41
CA VAL A 36 45.87 22.18 2.49
C VAL A 36 46.54 20.87 2.14
N LEU A 37 47.84 20.90 2.25
CA LEU A 37 48.82 19.89 1.90
C LEU A 37 48.80 18.69 2.82
N ALA A 38 49.19 17.58 2.23
CA ALA A 38 49.44 16.30 2.81
C ALA A 38 50.69 16.24 3.72
N GLY A 39 50.67 15.26 4.59
CA GLY A 39 51.89 14.76 5.22
C GLY A 39 51.60 13.93 6.48
N GLY A 40 51.89 12.65 6.45
CA GLY A 40 51.90 11.85 7.69
C GLY A 40 51.81 10.36 7.48
N THR A 41 52.91 9.75 7.17
CA THR A 41 53.46 8.42 7.50
C THR A 41 52.53 7.33 8.02
N ALA A 42 52.55 6.21 7.31
CA ALA A 42 52.05 4.91 7.70
C ALA A 42 52.78 4.32 8.92
N LEU A 43 52.01 3.85 9.90
CA LEU A 43 52.45 2.87 10.88
C LEU A 43 51.50 1.68 10.86
N ALA A 44 52.03 0.53 10.48
CA ALA A 44 51.35 -0.73 10.55
C ALA A 44 51.15 -1.13 12.02
N GLY A 45 49.89 -1.22 12.43
CA GLY A 45 49.46 -1.74 13.73
C GLY A 45 48.58 -2.98 13.52
N LYS A 46 48.94 -4.08 14.15
CA LYS A 46 48.30 -5.39 14.16
C LYS A 46 46.86 -5.33 14.64
N GLY A 47 46.08 -6.30 14.13
CA GLY A 47 44.66 -6.48 14.33
C GLY A 47 44.15 -6.26 15.75
N ALA A 48 43.06 -5.51 15.78
CA ALA A 48 42.09 -5.61 16.85
C ALA A 48 40.80 -6.10 16.20
N GLU A 49 40.31 -7.21 16.71
CA GLU A 49 38.95 -7.73 16.40
C GLU A 49 37.95 -6.62 16.61
N GLY A 50 37.20 -6.31 15.58
CA GLY A 50 36.18 -5.27 15.62
C GLY A 50 35.09 -5.68 16.63
N ALA A 51 35.07 -4.97 17.75
CA ALA A 51 33.89 -4.95 18.61
C ALA A 51 32.73 -4.43 17.76
N SER A 52 31.74 -5.29 17.52
CA SER A 52 30.47 -4.89 16.96
C SER A 52 29.88 -3.78 17.84
N THR A 53 29.68 -2.61 17.30
CA THR A 53 28.91 -1.55 17.95
C THR A 53 27.57 -2.15 18.33
N PRO A 54 27.09 -2.06 19.57
CA PRO A 54 25.78 -2.54 19.93
C PRO A 54 24.78 -1.81 19.05
N VAL A 55 23.99 -2.55 18.28
CA VAL A 55 22.79 -2.02 17.62
C VAL A 55 21.94 -1.44 18.76
N ALA A 56 21.64 -0.16 18.70
CA ALA A 56 20.77 0.47 19.70
C ALA A 56 19.51 -0.38 19.81
N THR A 57 19.25 -0.91 21.00
CA THR A 57 18.06 -1.68 21.26
C THR A 57 16.85 -0.78 21.00
N ARG A 58 16.09 -1.13 19.96
CA ARG A 58 14.84 -0.46 19.64
C ARG A 58 13.87 -0.55 20.81
N ALA A 59 13.19 0.53 21.14
CA ALA A 59 12.07 0.44 22.04
C ALA A 59 10.97 -0.37 21.34
N ALA A 60 10.54 -1.46 21.93
CA ALA A 60 9.40 -2.20 21.41
C ALA A 60 8.12 -1.35 21.57
N LEU A 61 7.25 -1.38 20.57
CA LEU A 61 5.90 -0.81 20.70
C LEU A 61 5.13 -1.54 21.82
N ASP A 62 4.28 -0.81 22.52
CA ASP A 62 3.39 -1.39 23.51
C ASP A 62 2.33 -2.27 22.79
N PRO A 63 2.33 -3.61 23.00
CA PRO A 63 1.37 -4.47 22.34
C PRO A 63 -0.10 -4.12 22.65
N SER A 64 -0.38 -3.43 23.76
CA SER A 64 -1.74 -3.02 24.09
C SER A 64 -2.30 -1.98 23.12
N LEU A 65 -1.44 -1.22 22.46
CA LEU A 65 -1.83 -0.18 21.50
C LEU A 65 -2.28 -0.74 20.13
N VAL A 66 -1.99 -2.02 19.89
CA VAL A 66 -2.40 -2.73 18.65
C VAL A 66 -3.40 -3.86 18.94
N ALA A 67 -3.60 -4.22 20.21
CA ALA A 67 -4.51 -5.29 20.58
C ALA A 67 -5.95 -4.99 20.18
N GLY A 68 -6.60 -5.94 19.49
CA GLY A 68 -7.95 -5.79 18.99
C GLY A 68 -8.07 -4.91 17.75
N ARG A 69 -6.94 -4.57 17.10
CA ARG A 69 -6.89 -3.83 15.84
C ARG A 69 -6.44 -4.73 14.69
N GLY A 70 -6.93 -4.44 13.50
CA GLY A 70 -6.57 -5.18 12.30
C GLY A 70 -7.26 -6.53 12.15
N ALA A 71 -6.88 -7.24 11.10
CA ALA A 71 -7.47 -8.53 10.73
C ALA A 71 -7.01 -9.66 11.64
N SER A 72 -7.92 -10.55 11.98
CA SER A 72 -7.58 -11.86 12.55
C SER A 72 -7.18 -12.80 11.44
N VAL A 73 -5.89 -13.04 11.29
CA VAL A 73 -5.34 -13.87 10.21
C VAL A 73 -5.01 -15.29 10.69
N ASP A 74 -5.09 -16.26 9.77
CA ASP A 74 -4.80 -17.67 10.05
C ASP A 74 -3.31 -18.02 9.98
N PHE A 75 -2.42 -17.03 9.93
CA PHE A 75 -0.98 -17.23 9.88
C PHE A 75 -0.27 -16.45 10.99
N ALA A 76 0.91 -16.89 11.32
CA ALA A 76 1.80 -16.18 12.22
C ALA A 76 2.95 -15.57 11.41
N GLU A 77 3.03 -14.24 11.43
CA GLU A 77 4.08 -13.46 10.78
C GLU A 77 5.33 -13.41 11.67
N GLN A 78 6.49 -13.55 11.08
CA GLN A 78 7.79 -13.48 11.75
C GLN A 78 8.77 -12.69 10.89
N GLU A 79 9.35 -11.65 11.45
CA GLU A 79 10.37 -10.81 10.82
C GLU A 79 11.72 -11.56 10.72
N ALA A 80 12.37 -11.42 9.58
CA ALA A 80 13.62 -12.15 9.32
C ALA A 80 14.80 -11.66 10.17
N GLU A 81 14.85 -10.36 10.48
CA GLU A 81 15.89 -9.80 11.34
C GLU A 81 15.84 -10.30 12.78
N ASN A 82 14.69 -10.81 13.23
CA ASN A 82 14.51 -11.42 14.54
C ASN A 82 14.81 -12.94 14.53
N ALA A 83 15.05 -13.52 13.36
CA ALA A 83 15.34 -14.93 13.19
C ALA A 83 16.87 -15.22 13.27
N VAL A 84 17.23 -16.49 13.36
CA VAL A 84 18.64 -16.89 13.36
C VAL A 84 19.20 -16.84 11.95
N THR A 85 20.25 -16.07 11.72
CA THR A 85 20.84 -15.91 10.39
C THR A 85 22.37 -15.86 10.43
N ASN A 86 22.99 -16.25 9.31
CA ASN A 86 24.39 -15.94 9.00
C ASN A 86 24.50 -14.95 7.82
N GLY A 87 23.37 -14.37 7.41
CA GLY A 87 23.29 -13.25 6.47
C GLY A 87 23.53 -11.91 7.16
N ALA A 88 23.37 -10.84 6.40
CA ALA A 88 23.48 -9.48 6.90
C ALA A 88 22.09 -8.92 7.18
N VAL A 89 21.80 -8.49 8.41
CA VAL A 89 20.65 -7.66 8.71
C VAL A 89 20.88 -6.30 8.05
N ILE A 90 19.92 -5.82 7.29
CA ILE A 90 19.89 -4.50 6.64
C ILE A 90 18.80 -3.65 7.26
N GLY A 91 19.09 -2.36 7.44
CA GLY A 91 18.20 -1.43 8.15
C GLY A 91 18.58 -1.34 9.65
N PRO A 92 17.77 -0.64 10.47
CA PRO A 92 16.57 0.10 10.06
C PRO A 92 16.90 1.30 9.18
N ASP A 93 16.13 1.51 8.13
CA ASP A 93 16.33 2.63 7.19
C ASP A 93 14.97 3.13 6.68
N ARG A 94 14.77 4.45 6.67
CA ARG A 94 13.59 5.13 6.13
C ARG A 94 13.90 5.89 4.84
N THR A 95 15.12 5.75 4.31
CA THR A 95 15.52 6.41 3.08
C THR A 95 14.79 5.82 1.90
N ALA A 96 14.01 6.62 1.21
CA ALA A 96 13.26 6.19 0.03
C ALA A 96 14.17 5.49 -1.00
N TYR A 97 13.65 4.49 -1.68
CA TYR A 97 14.34 3.68 -2.70
C TYR A 97 15.45 2.78 -2.16
N THR A 98 15.42 2.41 -0.90
CA THR A 98 16.30 1.39 -0.33
C THR A 98 15.52 0.12 -0.01
N LEU A 99 16.16 -1.03 -0.08
CA LEU A 99 15.53 -2.32 0.25
C LEU A 99 14.93 -2.33 1.67
N PRO A 100 15.63 -1.89 2.71
CA PRO A 100 15.05 -1.89 4.05
C PRO A 100 13.90 -0.88 4.21
N ALA A 101 13.89 0.24 3.46
CA ALA A 101 12.79 1.20 3.56
C ALA A 101 11.45 0.66 3.05
N GLU A 102 11.44 -0.38 2.22
CA GLU A 102 10.24 -1.05 1.75
C GLU A 102 9.97 -2.39 2.46
N ALA A 103 10.82 -2.79 3.37
CA ALA A 103 10.59 -3.93 4.22
C ALA A 103 9.63 -3.60 5.37
N SER A 104 8.92 -4.60 5.87
CA SER A 104 8.20 -4.53 7.12
C SER A 104 9.16 -4.13 8.26
N GLY A 105 8.72 -3.32 9.21
CA GLY A 105 9.63 -2.83 10.25
C GLY A 105 10.83 -2.04 9.78
N ARG A 106 10.93 -1.75 8.48
CA ARG A 106 12.09 -1.08 7.84
C ARG A 106 13.40 -1.84 7.99
N MET A 107 13.33 -3.15 8.12
CA MET A 107 14.48 -4.06 8.25
C MET A 107 14.27 -5.33 7.46
N ALA A 108 15.36 -6.01 7.11
CA ALA A 108 15.30 -7.32 6.46
C ALA A 108 16.66 -8.05 6.59
N VAL A 109 16.73 -9.28 6.10
CA VAL A 109 17.97 -10.06 6.04
C VAL A 109 18.42 -10.26 4.61
N LYS A 110 19.60 -9.76 4.27
CA LYS A 110 20.24 -9.96 2.97
C LYS A 110 21.15 -11.18 3.00
N LEU A 111 20.88 -12.11 2.09
CA LEU A 111 21.59 -13.39 1.95
C LEU A 111 22.35 -13.44 0.63
N THR A 112 23.55 -14.03 0.65
CA THR A 112 24.32 -14.46 -0.53
C THR A 112 24.36 -15.99 -0.61
N PRO A 113 24.86 -16.62 -1.69
CA PRO A 113 24.95 -18.07 -1.78
C PRO A 113 25.58 -18.73 -0.56
N ARG A 114 24.96 -19.79 -0.04
CA ARG A 114 25.25 -20.55 1.19
C ARG A 114 24.77 -19.89 2.49
N GLN A 115 24.29 -18.66 2.46
CA GLN A 115 23.71 -18.02 3.64
C GLN A 115 22.24 -18.41 3.82
N TYR A 116 21.76 -18.25 5.06
CA TYR A 116 20.42 -18.65 5.45
C TYR A 116 19.81 -17.73 6.49
N VAL A 117 18.50 -17.79 6.60
CA VAL A 117 17.70 -17.35 7.75
C VAL A 117 16.86 -18.52 8.25
N GLU A 118 16.75 -18.69 9.57
CA GLU A 118 16.04 -19.81 10.20
C GLU A 118 15.03 -19.31 11.23
N PHE A 119 13.77 -19.59 10.97
CA PHE A 119 12.64 -19.26 11.81
C PHE A 119 12.28 -20.43 12.72
N THR A 120 11.80 -20.13 13.92
CA THR A 120 11.20 -21.12 14.81
C THR A 120 9.69 -20.97 14.74
N LEU A 121 8.98 -22.01 14.33
CA LEU A 121 7.53 -21.95 14.22
C LEU A 121 6.88 -21.65 15.59
N PRO A 122 6.06 -20.60 15.70
CA PRO A 122 5.39 -20.24 16.96
C PRO A 122 4.18 -21.15 17.23
N SER A 123 3.62 -21.74 16.18
CA SER A 123 2.46 -22.64 16.21
C SER A 123 2.62 -23.76 15.20
N ALA A 124 1.67 -24.70 15.16
CA ALA A 124 1.68 -25.75 14.14
C ALA A 124 1.44 -25.15 12.74
N ALA A 125 2.23 -25.61 11.74
CA ALA A 125 2.13 -25.15 10.36
C ALA A 125 2.38 -26.28 9.36
N ASN A 126 1.80 -26.14 8.17
CA ASN A 126 2.05 -27.00 7.00
C ASN A 126 2.18 -26.17 5.71
N ALA A 127 2.16 -24.85 5.83
CA ALA A 127 2.29 -23.92 4.74
C ALA A 127 3.10 -22.70 5.20
N ILE A 128 3.83 -22.08 4.27
CA ILE A 128 4.56 -20.85 4.48
C ILE A 128 4.35 -19.91 3.31
N THR A 129 4.37 -18.60 3.61
CA THR A 129 4.53 -17.52 2.64
C THR A 129 5.82 -16.79 3.00
N VAL A 130 6.64 -16.49 2.01
CA VAL A 130 7.89 -15.75 2.20
C VAL A 130 7.80 -14.46 1.41
N ARG A 131 7.97 -13.33 2.08
CA ARG A 131 8.15 -12.02 1.44
C ARG A 131 9.64 -11.79 1.21
N TYR A 132 10.00 -11.49 -0.03
CA TYR A 132 11.39 -11.49 -0.45
C TYR A 132 11.66 -10.45 -1.54
N SER A 133 12.94 -10.15 -1.74
CA SER A 133 13.46 -9.44 -2.91
C SER A 133 14.66 -10.16 -3.49
N ILE A 134 14.76 -10.18 -4.81
CA ILE A 134 15.96 -10.58 -5.56
C ILE A 134 16.24 -9.53 -6.64
N PRO A 135 17.46 -9.44 -7.19
CA PRO A 135 17.77 -8.44 -8.20
C PRO A 135 16.85 -8.52 -9.41
N ASP A 136 16.63 -7.38 -10.06
CA ASP A 136 16.04 -7.35 -11.39
C ASP A 136 17.02 -7.90 -12.43
N ALA A 137 16.53 -8.18 -13.63
CA ALA A 137 17.39 -8.42 -14.79
C ALA A 137 18.10 -7.13 -15.21
N PRO A 138 19.29 -7.19 -15.82
CA PRO A 138 20.02 -5.99 -16.24
C PRO A 138 19.22 -5.03 -17.15
N ASN A 139 18.27 -5.56 -17.90
CA ASN A 139 17.39 -4.80 -18.79
C ASN A 139 15.93 -4.80 -18.30
N GLY A 140 15.68 -5.14 -17.04
CA GLY A 140 14.33 -5.27 -16.47
C GLY A 140 13.63 -6.60 -16.84
N GLY A 141 12.39 -6.76 -16.39
CA GLY A 141 11.56 -7.95 -16.64
C GLY A 141 11.81 -9.11 -15.69
N GLY A 142 12.68 -8.95 -14.73
CA GLY A 142 12.91 -9.91 -13.66
C GLY A 142 13.84 -11.09 -14.01
N ILE A 143 14.30 -11.73 -12.96
CA ILE A 143 15.01 -13.00 -12.99
C ILE A 143 14.28 -14.04 -12.14
N THR A 144 14.72 -15.28 -12.23
CA THR A 144 14.32 -16.32 -11.28
C THR A 144 15.52 -16.83 -10.49
N ALA A 145 15.32 -17.13 -9.22
CA ALA A 145 16.35 -17.68 -8.34
C ALA A 145 15.78 -18.75 -7.39
N PRO A 146 16.54 -19.82 -7.08
CA PRO A 146 16.11 -20.84 -6.16
C PRO A 146 16.33 -20.40 -4.71
N LEU A 147 15.41 -20.81 -3.83
CA LEU A 147 15.53 -20.72 -2.38
C LEU A 147 15.20 -22.08 -1.77
N ASP A 148 16.16 -22.71 -1.12
CA ASP A 148 15.99 -24.01 -0.51
C ASP A 148 15.26 -23.89 0.83
N VAL A 149 14.22 -24.70 1.01
CA VAL A 149 13.45 -24.79 2.24
C VAL A 149 13.77 -26.09 2.94
N THR A 150 14.31 -26.00 4.16
CA THR A 150 14.56 -27.15 5.03
C THR A 150 13.74 -27.02 6.30
N VAL A 151 13.27 -28.16 6.82
CA VAL A 151 12.62 -28.19 8.13
C VAL A 151 13.37 -29.23 9.01
N ASN A 152 13.79 -28.78 10.19
CA ASN A 152 14.60 -29.56 11.11
C ASN A 152 15.83 -30.22 10.42
N GLY A 153 16.53 -29.43 9.61
CA GLY A 153 17.72 -29.87 8.88
C GLY A 153 17.45 -30.77 7.65
N LYS A 154 16.18 -31.11 7.36
CA LYS A 154 15.82 -31.92 6.19
C LYS A 154 15.26 -31.07 5.09
N LYS A 155 15.84 -31.09 3.89
CA LYS A 155 15.31 -30.38 2.72
C LYS A 155 13.92 -30.88 2.38
N ARG A 156 12.98 -29.95 2.20
CA ARG A 156 11.58 -30.20 1.86
C ARG A 156 11.26 -29.80 0.44
N SER A 157 11.74 -28.64 0.03
CA SER A 157 11.47 -28.10 -1.28
C SER A 157 12.55 -27.12 -1.71
N THR A 158 12.50 -26.71 -2.95
CA THR A 158 13.15 -25.50 -3.44
C THR A 158 12.06 -24.60 -4.00
N MET A 159 11.90 -23.41 -3.44
CA MET A 159 11.04 -22.38 -3.99
C MET A 159 11.73 -21.74 -5.17
N THR A 160 10.96 -21.39 -6.20
CA THR A 160 11.43 -20.53 -7.29
C THR A 160 10.94 -19.11 -7.02
N LEU A 161 11.85 -18.26 -6.62
CA LEU A 161 11.60 -16.83 -6.47
C LEU A 161 11.66 -16.15 -7.85
N THR A 162 10.94 -15.05 -8.01
CA THR A 162 10.98 -14.23 -9.23
C THR A 162 10.98 -12.74 -8.88
N SER A 163 11.66 -11.92 -9.65
CA SER A 163 11.53 -10.45 -9.57
C SER A 163 10.65 -9.87 -10.68
N GLN A 164 9.90 -10.72 -11.35
CA GLN A 164 9.08 -10.33 -12.50
C GLN A 164 7.94 -9.36 -12.14
N TYR A 165 7.45 -9.42 -10.90
CA TYR A 165 6.37 -8.57 -10.39
C TYR A 165 6.86 -7.49 -9.44
N ALA A 166 8.15 -7.46 -9.14
CA ALA A 166 8.82 -6.41 -8.39
C ALA A 166 9.52 -5.42 -9.35
N TRP A 167 10.25 -4.46 -8.80
CA TRP A 167 11.01 -3.46 -9.56
C TRP A 167 10.15 -2.61 -10.50
N LEU A 168 8.98 -2.22 -10.03
CA LEU A 168 8.14 -1.25 -10.72
C LEU A 168 8.83 0.11 -10.78
N TYR A 169 8.81 0.71 -11.95
CA TYR A 169 9.35 2.03 -12.17
C TYR A 169 8.19 3.02 -12.22
N ASN A 170 8.23 4.03 -11.34
CA ASN A 170 7.15 5.00 -11.21
C ASN A 170 7.10 5.93 -12.41
N GLN A 171 6.53 5.46 -13.48
CA GLN A 171 6.33 6.24 -14.69
C GLN A 171 5.08 5.75 -15.43
N TYR A 172 4.51 6.60 -16.23
CA TYR A 172 3.38 6.23 -17.07
C TYR A 172 3.84 5.71 -18.45
N PRO A 173 3.38 4.56 -18.89
CA PRO A 173 2.76 3.51 -18.08
C PRO A 173 3.80 2.84 -17.17
N PHE A 174 3.36 2.40 -16.00
CA PHE A 174 4.23 1.67 -15.06
C PHE A 174 4.51 0.27 -15.60
N SER A 175 5.74 -0.01 -15.97
CA SER A 175 6.08 -1.29 -16.56
C SER A 175 7.35 -1.91 -15.98
N ASN A 176 7.33 -3.20 -15.87
CA ASN A 176 8.48 -4.06 -15.64
C ASN A 176 8.73 -5.01 -16.83
N ASP A 177 8.08 -4.80 -17.98
CA ASP A 177 8.27 -5.60 -19.18
C ASP A 177 9.30 -4.95 -20.13
N PRO A 178 10.48 -5.54 -20.34
CA PRO A 178 11.48 -5.00 -21.24
C PRO A 178 11.07 -5.03 -22.72
N LYS A 179 10.09 -5.88 -23.11
CA LYS A 179 9.61 -5.96 -24.47
C LYS A 179 8.81 -4.74 -24.88
N ALA A 180 8.08 -4.17 -23.93
CA ALA A 180 7.32 -2.96 -24.15
C ALA A 180 8.20 -1.72 -24.28
N GLY A 181 9.50 -1.80 -23.99
CA GLY A 181 10.38 -0.65 -23.94
C GLY A 181 10.04 0.33 -22.84
N LEU A 182 9.31 -0.13 -21.83
CA LEU A 182 8.64 0.67 -20.81
C LEU A 182 9.38 0.66 -19.47
N LEU A 183 10.66 0.33 -19.46
CA LEU A 183 11.51 0.56 -18.31
C LEU A 183 11.81 2.04 -18.19
N HIS A 184 11.05 2.70 -17.39
CA HIS A 184 11.13 4.13 -17.23
C HIS A 184 11.59 4.51 -15.83
N PRO A 185 12.44 5.56 -15.72
CA PRO A 185 12.71 6.15 -14.42
C PRO A 185 11.46 6.81 -13.88
N ASP A 186 11.47 7.05 -12.60
CA ASP A 186 10.49 7.83 -11.89
C ASP A 186 10.32 9.21 -12.55
N TRP A 187 9.21 9.46 -13.19
CA TRP A 187 9.00 10.68 -13.96
C TRP A 187 8.83 11.93 -13.11
N TRP A 188 8.49 11.77 -11.82
CA TRP A 188 8.47 12.85 -10.84
C TRP A 188 9.85 13.50 -10.64
N ILE A 189 10.90 12.76 -10.95
CA ILE A 189 12.28 13.20 -10.77
C ILE A 189 12.86 13.77 -12.06
N THR A 190 12.10 13.85 -13.11
CA THR A 190 12.50 14.47 -14.38
C THR A 190 12.23 15.97 -14.35
N GLU A 191 12.78 16.70 -15.32
CA GLU A 191 12.59 18.15 -15.41
C GLU A 191 11.15 18.56 -15.78
N CYS A 192 10.34 17.61 -16.18
CA CYS A 192 8.96 17.84 -16.57
C CYS A 192 8.05 16.78 -15.95
N SER A 193 7.05 17.22 -15.23
CA SER A 193 5.96 16.38 -14.72
C SER A 193 4.84 16.17 -15.73
N CYS A 194 5.10 16.37 -17.02
CA CYS A 194 4.10 16.25 -18.07
C CYS A 194 4.12 14.85 -18.70
N VAL A 195 2.93 14.32 -18.97
CA VAL A 195 2.77 13.10 -19.75
C VAL A 195 3.22 13.37 -21.19
N PRO A 196 4.10 12.55 -21.79
CA PRO A 196 4.50 12.70 -23.18
C PRO A 196 3.29 12.68 -24.11
N SER A 197 3.28 13.58 -25.08
CA SER A 197 2.25 13.64 -26.12
C SER A 197 2.90 13.93 -27.48
N ALA A 198 2.12 13.92 -28.54
CA ALA A 198 2.61 14.28 -29.88
C ALA A 198 3.20 15.69 -29.94
N THR A 199 2.76 16.58 -29.02
CA THR A 199 3.21 17.98 -28.94
C THR A 199 4.13 18.26 -27.75
N THR A 200 4.23 17.31 -26.83
CA THR A 200 5.10 17.43 -25.64
C THR A 200 6.06 16.24 -25.67
N PRO A 201 7.34 16.47 -25.95
CA PRO A 201 8.31 15.39 -25.96
C PRO A 201 8.45 14.76 -24.57
N ALA A 202 8.88 13.49 -24.55
CA ALA A 202 9.20 12.83 -23.29
C ALA A 202 10.18 13.67 -22.48
N PRO A 203 10.01 13.76 -21.16
CA PRO A 203 10.93 14.50 -20.31
C PRO A 203 12.34 13.93 -20.40
N LYS A 204 13.33 14.79 -20.35
CA LYS A 204 14.71 14.37 -20.31
C LYS A 204 15.03 13.73 -18.98
N ILE A 205 15.47 12.50 -19.01
CA ILE A 205 15.87 11.77 -17.81
C ILE A 205 17.20 12.34 -17.30
N THR A 206 17.19 12.95 -16.14
CA THR A 206 18.37 13.56 -15.50
C THR A 206 18.89 12.78 -14.29
N LYS A 207 18.11 11.81 -13.81
CA LYS A 207 18.41 10.99 -12.62
C LYS A 207 18.37 9.50 -12.96
N PRO A 208 19.08 8.65 -12.21
CA PRO A 208 19.04 7.22 -12.44
C PRO A 208 17.65 6.64 -12.17
N PHE A 209 17.38 5.48 -12.76
CA PHE A 209 16.17 4.72 -12.53
C PHE A 209 15.98 4.44 -11.04
N ARG A 210 14.77 4.64 -10.55
CA ARG A 210 14.38 4.39 -9.17
C ARG A 210 13.10 3.58 -9.15
N PRO A 211 13.20 2.25 -8.94
CA PRO A 211 12.02 1.41 -8.84
C PRO A 211 11.23 1.72 -7.57
N ASN A 212 9.93 1.56 -7.65
CA ASN A 212 8.99 1.79 -6.55
C ASN A 212 8.75 0.60 -5.66
N HIS A 213 9.10 -0.58 -6.12
CA HIS A 213 8.59 -1.81 -5.57
C HIS A 213 9.66 -2.87 -5.65
N PHE A 214 10.13 -3.35 -4.51
CA PHE A 214 11.26 -4.27 -4.47
C PHE A 214 10.88 -5.70 -4.10
N TYR A 215 9.74 -5.89 -3.44
CA TYR A 215 9.39 -7.17 -2.84
C TYR A 215 8.25 -7.86 -3.59
N ASP A 216 8.23 -9.18 -3.48
CA ASP A 216 7.19 -10.08 -3.94
C ASP A 216 7.01 -11.19 -2.91
N GLU A 217 5.94 -11.95 -2.99
CA GLU A 217 5.64 -13.05 -2.09
C GLU A 217 5.57 -14.39 -2.81
N GLN A 218 6.06 -15.43 -2.14
CA GLN A 218 5.97 -16.79 -2.66
C GLN A 218 5.43 -17.75 -1.60
N ARG A 219 4.41 -18.52 -1.98
CA ARG A 219 3.71 -19.50 -1.14
C ARG A 219 4.22 -20.91 -1.37
N LEU A 220 4.27 -21.72 -0.30
CA LEU A 220 4.67 -23.13 -0.35
C LEU A 220 3.89 -23.99 0.65
N LEU A 221 3.20 -25.03 0.17
CA LEU A 221 2.71 -26.10 1.02
C LEU A 221 3.88 -27.06 1.37
N LEU A 222 4.15 -27.29 2.65
CA LEU A 222 5.26 -28.12 3.12
C LEU A 222 4.97 -29.63 3.00
N GLY A 223 3.74 -30.01 2.65
CA GLY A 223 3.31 -31.39 2.45
C GLY A 223 3.18 -32.23 3.74
N THR A 224 3.57 -31.67 4.88
CA THR A 224 3.53 -32.31 6.19
C THR A 224 3.24 -31.25 7.26
N LYS A 225 2.49 -31.60 8.28
CA LYS A 225 2.27 -30.76 9.45
C LYS A 225 3.49 -30.79 10.36
N TYR A 226 3.99 -29.62 10.71
CA TYR A 226 5.03 -29.37 11.70
C TYR A 226 4.43 -28.81 12.97
N ARG A 227 5.20 -28.81 14.07
CA ARG A 227 4.75 -28.35 15.40
C ARG A 227 5.40 -27.03 15.76
N ALA A 228 4.84 -26.34 16.74
CA ALA A 228 5.54 -25.25 17.42
C ALA A 228 6.94 -25.71 17.86
N GLY A 229 7.95 -24.84 17.68
CA GLY A 229 9.35 -25.14 17.96
C GLY A 229 10.14 -25.77 16.82
N ASP A 230 9.47 -26.31 15.78
CA ASP A 230 10.18 -26.81 14.58
C ASP A 230 10.87 -25.65 13.85
N LYS A 231 12.00 -25.94 13.21
CA LYS A 231 12.87 -24.96 12.57
C LYS A 231 12.66 -24.96 11.06
N VAL A 232 12.22 -23.85 10.50
CA VAL A 232 12.15 -23.61 9.05
C VAL A 232 13.33 -22.75 8.63
N ARG A 233 14.21 -23.30 7.81
CA ARG A 233 15.38 -22.59 7.31
C ARG A 233 15.25 -22.35 5.81
N LEU A 234 15.46 -21.10 5.41
CA LEU A 234 15.54 -20.65 4.04
C LEU A 234 17.01 -20.42 3.68
N THR A 235 17.51 -21.11 2.68
CA THR A 235 18.93 -21.05 2.30
C THR A 235 19.08 -20.70 0.84
N VAL A 236 19.95 -19.76 0.50
CA VAL A 236 20.33 -19.47 -0.89
C VAL A 236 21.31 -20.53 -1.36
N PRO A 237 20.96 -21.42 -2.31
CA PRO A 237 21.85 -22.50 -2.72
C PRO A 237 23.06 -22.01 -3.50
N VAL A 238 24.10 -22.83 -3.55
CA VAL A 238 25.28 -22.61 -4.41
C VAL A 238 24.84 -22.60 -5.87
N GLY A 239 25.27 -21.61 -6.62
CA GLY A 239 24.91 -21.49 -8.04
C GLY A 239 23.58 -20.76 -8.28
N SER A 240 23.01 -20.12 -7.26
CA SER A 240 21.93 -19.13 -7.46
C SER A 240 22.36 -18.08 -8.48
N ARG A 241 21.47 -17.74 -9.43
CA ARG A 241 21.72 -16.68 -10.40
C ARG A 241 21.52 -15.28 -9.82
N ALA A 242 20.81 -15.16 -8.72
CA ALA A 242 20.68 -13.92 -7.98
C ALA A 242 21.98 -13.66 -7.20
N ALA A 243 22.55 -12.47 -7.34
CA ALA A 243 23.73 -12.06 -6.60
C ALA A 243 23.45 -11.96 -5.09
N TRP A 244 22.22 -11.71 -4.73
CA TRP A 244 21.71 -11.65 -3.37
C TRP A 244 20.22 -12.01 -3.34
N THR A 245 19.74 -12.41 -2.18
CA THR A 245 18.32 -12.59 -1.85
C THR A 245 18.06 -11.88 -0.54
N VAL A 246 17.06 -11.03 -0.48
CA VAL A 246 16.59 -10.42 0.76
C VAL A 246 15.36 -11.17 1.21
N ILE A 247 15.32 -11.55 2.46
CA ILE A 247 14.13 -12.10 3.13
C ILE A 247 13.67 -11.05 4.13
N ASP A 248 12.43 -10.64 3.99
CA ASP A 248 11.77 -9.68 4.85
C ASP A 248 11.08 -10.42 6.01
N LEU A 249 10.09 -11.22 5.69
CA LEU A 249 9.33 -11.96 6.68
C LEU A 249 8.91 -13.36 6.19
N LEU A 250 8.44 -14.17 7.12
CA LEU A 250 7.84 -15.47 6.88
C LEU A 250 6.51 -15.57 7.62
N ASP A 251 5.43 -15.81 6.87
CA ASP A 251 4.15 -16.23 7.43
C ASP A 251 4.10 -17.75 7.52
N SER A 252 3.71 -18.28 8.65
CA SER A 252 3.50 -19.72 8.84
C SER A 252 2.04 -20.03 9.18
N GLN A 253 1.44 -20.98 8.47
CA GLN A 253 0.00 -21.27 8.55
C GLN A 253 -0.27 -22.77 8.66
N LEU A 254 -1.31 -23.12 9.42
CA LEU A 254 -1.88 -24.47 9.41
C LEU A 254 -3.10 -24.53 8.48
N VAL A 255 -2.85 -24.93 7.26
CA VAL A 255 -3.90 -25.09 6.25
C VAL A 255 -4.66 -26.40 6.45
N GLY A 256 -5.99 -26.33 6.46
CA GLY A 256 -6.88 -27.50 6.55
C GLY A 256 -6.85 -28.36 5.28
N LEU A 257 -7.61 -29.44 5.28
CA LEU A 257 -7.80 -30.27 4.09
C LEU A 257 -8.63 -29.51 3.04
N PRO A 258 -8.46 -29.83 1.75
CA PRO A 258 -9.28 -29.21 0.72
C PRO A 258 -10.77 -29.51 0.94
N HIS A 259 -11.59 -28.48 0.83
CA HIS A 259 -13.04 -28.61 0.85
C HIS A 259 -13.52 -29.43 -0.35
N VAL A 260 -14.55 -30.24 -0.16
CA VAL A 260 -15.20 -31.03 -1.21
C VAL A 260 -16.71 -30.82 -1.16
N ASP A 261 -17.30 -30.44 -2.29
CA ASP A 261 -18.73 -30.32 -2.45
C ASP A 261 -19.22 -31.22 -3.60
N VAL A 262 -19.82 -32.37 -3.22
CA VAL A 262 -20.34 -33.36 -4.19
C VAL A 262 -21.74 -33.02 -4.71
N SER A 263 -22.42 -32.05 -4.10
CA SER A 263 -23.77 -31.62 -4.47
C SER A 263 -23.75 -30.46 -5.49
N ALA A 264 -22.62 -29.82 -5.69
CA ALA A 264 -22.48 -28.66 -6.54
C ALA A 264 -22.21 -29.02 -8.01
N ALA A 265 -22.40 -28.04 -8.89
CA ALA A 265 -21.99 -28.12 -10.29
C ALA A 265 -20.43 -28.01 -10.36
N ASN A 266 -19.77 -29.16 -10.51
CA ASN A 266 -18.35 -29.26 -10.56
C ASN A 266 -17.82 -28.81 -11.93
N VAL A 267 -16.92 -27.79 -11.96
CA VAL A 267 -16.39 -27.21 -13.22
C VAL A 267 -15.69 -28.23 -14.12
N LEU A 268 -15.14 -29.32 -13.54
CA LEU A 268 -14.49 -30.40 -14.33
C LEU A 268 -15.50 -31.11 -15.25
N ALA A 269 -16.76 -31.25 -14.81
CA ALA A 269 -17.79 -31.85 -15.63
C ALA A 269 -18.13 -31.02 -16.88
N PHE A 270 -17.74 -29.78 -16.92
CA PHE A 270 -17.94 -28.86 -18.04
C PHE A 270 -16.68 -28.62 -18.87
N GLY A 271 -15.58 -29.35 -18.55
CA GLY A 271 -14.35 -29.35 -19.33
C GLY A 271 -13.26 -28.41 -18.83
N ALA A 272 -13.36 -27.91 -17.58
CA ALA A 272 -12.26 -27.14 -16.97
C ALA A 272 -11.00 -28.00 -16.83
N ASP A 273 -9.83 -27.41 -17.07
CA ASP A 273 -8.53 -28.09 -17.01
C ASP A 273 -7.79 -27.73 -15.70
N PRO A 274 -7.74 -28.65 -14.71
CA PRO A 274 -7.11 -28.37 -13.42
C PRO A 274 -5.58 -28.31 -13.49
N PHE A 275 -4.98 -28.57 -14.65
CA PHE A 275 -3.54 -28.46 -14.88
C PHE A 275 -3.14 -27.14 -15.58
N GLY A 276 -4.12 -26.30 -15.93
CA GLY A 276 -3.88 -24.99 -16.56
C GLY A 276 -3.29 -25.03 -17.97
N ARG A 277 -3.38 -26.16 -18.67
CA ARG A 277 -2.85 -26.30 -20.04
C ARG A 277 -3.75 -25.62 -21.06
N ARG A 278 -5.07 -25.57 -20.80
CA ARG A 278 -6.09 -24.96 -21.65
C ARG A 278 -6.83 -23.89 -20.87
N ASP A 279 -7.37 -22.91 -21.59
CA ASP A 279 -8.27 -21.92 -21.01
C ASP A 279 -9.55 -22.60 -20.54
N SER A 280 -9.96 -22.30 -19.31
CA SER A 280 -11.12 -22.90 -18.65
C SER A 280 -12.31 -21.93 -18.55
N ALA A 281 -12.21 -20.69 -19.07
CA ALA A 281 -13.25 -19.68 -18.93
C ALA A 281 -14.61 -20.17 -19.44
N THR A 282 -14.66 -20.76 -20.62
CA THR A 282 -15.91 -21.33 -21.18
C THR A 282 -16.50 -22.47 -20.32
N ALA A 283 -15.64 -23.26 -19.65
CA ALA A 283 -16.11 -24.31 -18.77
C ALA A 283 -16.74 -23.72 -17.49
N PHE A 284 -16.15 -22.67 -16.95
CA PHE A 284 -16.72 -21.93 -15.83
C PHE A 284 -18.09 -21.32 -16.19
N GLU A 285 -18.19 -20.64 -17.32
CA GLU A 285 -19.45 -20.05 -17.82
C GLU A 285 -20.55 -21.10 -17.98
N LYS A 286 -20.22 -22.28 -18.54
CA LYS A 286 -21.16 -23.40 -18.67
C LYS A 286 -21.59 -23.97 -17.30
N ALA A 287 -20.66 -24.09 -16.36
CA ALA A 287 -20.97 -24.54 -14.99
C ALA A 287 -21.91 -23.54 -14.28
N ILE A 288 -21.63 -22.23 -14.39
CA ILE A 288 -22.47 -21.17 -13.85
C ILE A 288 -23.88 -21.23 -14.45
N ALA A 289 -23.99 -21.28 -15.78
CA ALA A 289 -25.27 -21.37 -16.46
C ALA A 289 -26.05 -22.62 -16.10
N PHE A 290 -25.39 -23.74 -15.86
CA PHE A 290 -26.04 -24.97 -15.37
C PHE A 290 -26.47 -24.80 -13.92
N ALA A 291 -25.63 -24.30 -13.05
CA ALA A 291 -25.89 -24.09 -11.63
C ALA A 291 -27.11 -23.19 -11.41
N LYS A 292 -27.20 -22.05 -12.12
CA LYS A 292 -28.35 -21.15 -12.08
C LYS A 292 -29.67 -21.90 -12.42
N ARG A 293 -29.71 -22.68 -13.52
CA ARG A 293 -30.91 -23.42 -13.92
C ARG A 293 -31.32 -24.50 -12.93
N LYS A 294 -30.37 -25.02 -12.15
CA LYS A 294 -30.58 -26.12 -11.21
C LYS A 294 -30.62 -25.68 -9.75
N GLN A 295 -30.44 -24.39 -9.49
CA GLN A 295 -30.30 -23.81 -8.14
C GLN A 295 -29.21 -24.53 -7.31
N LEU A 296 -28.06 -24.75 -7.94
CA LEU A 296 -26.88 -25.35 -7.34
C LEU A 296 -25.78 -24.32 -7.14
N LYS A 297 -24.84 -24.63 -6.25
CA LYS A 297 -23.54 -23.92 -6.21
C LYS A 297 -22.65 -24.41 -7.35
N VAL A 298 -21.69 -23.59 -7.74
CA VAL A 298 -20.55 -23.99 -8.56
C VAL A 298 -19.39 -24.38 -7.65
N TYR A 299 -18.80 -25.53 -7.87
CA TYR A 299 -17.63 -25.99 -7.12
C TYR A 299 -16.41 -26.08 -8.01
N ILE A 300 -15.29 -25.51 -7.53
CA ILE A 300 -13.99 -25.53 -8.21
C ILE A 300 -13.05 -26.43 -7.39
N PRO A 301 -12.80 -27.68 -7.83
CA PRO A 301 -11.90 -28.62 -7.16
C PRO A 301 -10.44 -28.11 -7.08
N PRO A 302 -9.58 -28.80 -6.28
CA PRO A 302 -8.15 -28.52 -6.29
C PRO A 302 -7.58 -28.55 -7.71
N GLY A 303 -6.78 -27.54 -8.06
CA GLY A 303 -6.16 -27.41 -9.38
C GLY A 303 -5.64 -25.99 -9.65
N ARG A 304 -4.95 -25.85 -10.77
CA ARG A 304 -4.48 -24.55 -11.29
C ARG A 304 -5.16 -24.29 -12.62
N TYR A 305 -6.23 -23.52 -12.61
CA TYR A 305 -7.06 -23.27 -13.78
C TYR A 305 -6.60 -22.02 -14.51
N ARG A 306 -6.40 -22.09 -15.83
CA ARG A 306 -6.10 -20.91 -16.62
C ARG A 306 -7.41 -20.24 -17.07
N VAL A 307 -7.54 -18.96 -16.78
CA VAL A 307 -8.67 -18.11 -17.18
C VAL A 307 -8.10 -16.77 -17.65
N ASN A 308 -8.33 -16.42 -18.91
CA ASN A 308 -7.70 -15.24 -19.54
C ASN A 308 -8.70 -14.11 -19.84
N ARG A 309 -9.89 -14.17 -19.32
CA ARG A 309 -10.90 -13.10 -19.39
C ARG A 309 -11.77 -13.10 -18.15
N HIS A 310 -12.48 -12.03 -17.94
CA HIS A 310 -13.45 -11.96 -16.85
C HIS A 310 -14.52 -13.02 -16.98
N ILE A 311 -14.88 -13.63 -15.86
CA ILE A 311 -16.07 -14.49 -15.72
C ILE A 311 -17.16 -13.62 -15.14
N ILE A 312 -18.20 -13.37 -15.92
CA ILE A 312 -19.37 -12.60 -15.44
C ILE A 312 -20.20 -13.48 -14.51
N VAL A 313 -20.45 -12.95 -13.33
CA VAL A 313 -21.20 -13.63 -12.25
C VAL A 313 -22.45 -12.84 -11.90
N ASP A 314 -23.55 -13.55 -11.67
CA ASP A 314 -24.84 -12.98 -11.33
C ASP A 314 -25.73 -14.09 -10.77
N ASP A 315 -26.34 -13.89 -9.60
CA ASP A 315 -27.20 -14.86 -8.92
C ASP A 315 -26.52 -16.25 -8.89
N VAL A 316 -25.37 -16.33 -8.25
CA VAL A 316 -24.56 -17.56 -8.21
C VAL A 316 -23.64 -17.61 -7.00
N THR A 317 -23.55 -18.78 -6.40
CA THR A 317 -22.54 -19.11 -5.39
C THR A 317 -21.42 -19.93 -6.02
N ILE A 318 -20.18 -19.49 -5.89
CA ILE A 318 -18.97 -20.17 -6.37
C ILE A 318 -18.05 -20.46 -5.19
N VAL A 319 -17.72 -21.73 -4.99
CA VAL A 319 -16.88 -22.19 -3.87
C VAL A 319 -15.69 -22.99 -4.39
N GLY A 320 -14.49 -22.60 -3.98
CA GLY A 320 -13.25 -23.34 -4.22
C GLY A 320 -12.98 -24.40 -3.14
N ALA A 321 -11.97 -25.20 -3.36
CA ALA A 321 -11.49 -26.19 -2.40
C ALA A 321 -10.63 -25.58 -1.26
N GLY A 322 -10.50 -24.28 -1.23
CA GLY A 322 -9.62 -23.50 -0.38
C GLY A 322 -8.56 -22.75 -1.22
N ASN A 323 -8.18 -21.57 -0.77
CA ASN A 323 -7.29 -20.66 -1.51
C ASN A 323 -5.82 -21.15 -1.64
N TRP A 324 -5.46 -22.23 -0.97
CA TRP A 324 -4.21 -22.97 -1.14
C TRP A 324 -4.31 -24.08 -2.18
N TYR A 325 -5.50 -24.51 -2.54
CA TYR A 325 -5.72 -25.69 -3.39
C TYR A 325 -6.34 -25.35 -4.73
N THR A 326 -7.31 -24.43 -4.76
CA THR A 326 -7.93 -23.93 -5.99
C THR A 326 -7.29 -22.63 -6.39
N ILE A 327 -6.58 -22.60 -7.50
CA ILE A 327 -5.86 -21.43 -8.01
C ILE A 327 -6.37 -21.11 -9.40
N ILE A 328 -6.96 -19.94 -9.57
CA ILE A 328 -7.38 -19.40 -10.86
C ILE A 328 -6.26 -18.47 -11.34
N LYS A 329 -5.63 -18.83 -12.45
CA LYS A 329 -4.48 -18.09 -12.99
C LYS A 329 -4.76 -17.56 -14.38
N GLY A 330 -4.53 -16.28 -14.58
CA GLY A 330 -4.74 -15.66 -15.88
C GLY A 330 -3.60 -14.75 -16.27
N ARG A 331 -3.55 -14.43 -17.57
CA ARG A 331 -2.63 -13.43 -18.10
C ARG A 331 -3.32 -12.09 -18.18
N GLN A 332 -2.54 -11.05 -18.07
CA GLN A 332 -2.84 -9.77 -18.68
C GLN A 332 -2.83 -9.93 -20.19
N VAL A 333 -3.75 -9.30 -20.90
CA VAL A 333 -3.69 -9.21 -22.35
C VAL A 333 -2.53 -8.30 -22.74
N ASP A 334 -1.90 -8.56 -23.88
CA ASP A 334 -0.73 -7.83 -24.36
C ASP A 334 -1.10 -6.34 -24.56
N LEU A 335 -0.48 -5.46 -23.77
CA LEU A 335 -0.82 -4.03 -23.71
C LEU A 335 -0.22 -3.22 -24.86
N ASP A 336 0.80 -3.74 -25.53
CA ASP A 336 1.44 -3.06 -26.66
C ASP A 336 0.53 -2.86 -27.88
N THR A 337 -0.60 -3.53 -27.88
CA THR A 337 -1.63 -3.41 -28.91
C THR A 337 -2.96 -3.08 -28.25
N PRO A 338 -3.45 -1.83 -28.35
CA PRO A 338 -4.84 -1.55 -28.02
C PRO A 338 -5.74 -2.58 -28.71
N ALA A 339 -6.74 -3.07 -28.00
CA ALA A 339 -7.71 -3.97 -28.63
C ALA A 339 -8.21 -3.31 -29.92
N PRO A 340 -8.28 -4.03 -31.05
CA PRO A 340 -8.60 -3.45 -32.36
C PRO A 340 -9.92 -2.69 -32.39
N ASP A 341 -10.84 -3.00 -31.47
CA ASP A 341 -12.14 -2.36 -31.30
C ASP A 341 -12.12 -1.21 -30.28
N GLY A 342 -10.96 -0.89 -29.70
CA GLY A 342 -10.82 0.13 -28.65
C GLY A 342 -11.37 -0.30 -27.28
N SER A 343 -11.69 -1.59 -27.10
CA SER A 343 -12.14 -2.10 -25.81
C SER A 343 -11.00 -2.12 -24.79
N VAL A 344 -11.39 -2.14 -23.51
CA VAL A 344 -10.48 -2.23 -22.38
C VAL A 344 -9.92 -3.66 -22.28
N HIS A 345 -8.63 -3.79 -22.01
CA HIS A 345 -8.04 -5.10 -21.75
C HIS A 345 -8.55 -5.69 -20.46
N THR A 346 -8.82 -6.98 -20.48
CA THR A 346 -9.24 -7.76 -19.30
C THR A 346 -8.30 -8.93 -19.08
N GLY A 347 -8.30 -9.45 -17.86
CA GLY A 347 -7.49 -10.61 -17.47
C GLY A 347 -8.30 -11.62 -16.68
N VAL A 348 -7.65 -12.38 -15.82
CA VAL A 348 -8.33 -13.24 -14.86
C VAL A 348 -9.20 -12.38 -13.93
N GLY A 349 -10.40 -12.84 -13.61
CA GLY A 349 -11.25 -12.17 -12.61
C GLY A 349 -12.69 -12.64 -12.66
N PHE A 350 -13.41 -12.33 -11.58
CA PHE A 350 -14.85 -12.54 -11.46
C PHE A 350 -15.54 -11.19 -11.35
N TYR A 351 -16.45 -10.92 -12.27
CA TYR A 351 -17.03 -9.58 -12.40
C TYR A 351 -18.56 -9.64 -12.39
N GLY A 352 -19.18 -8.74 -11.62
CA GLY A 352 -20.56 -8.37 -11.83
C GLY A 352 -20.76 -7.72 -13.20
N LYS A 353 -22.01 -7.65 -13.64
CA LYS A 353 -22.40 -6.85 -14.79
C LYS A 353 -22.12 -5.37 -14.50
N ASP A 354 -21.99 -4.58 -15.55
CA ASP A 354 -21.92 -3.12 -15.39
C ASP A 354 -23.19 -2.62 -14.68
N ALA A 355 -23.04 -1.61 -13.83
CA ALA A 355 -24.18 -0.97 -13.17
C ALA A 355 -25.18 -0.38 -14.18
N ALA A 356 -24.70 0.11 -15.33
CA ALA A 356 -25.54 0.57 -16.42
C ALA A 356 -26.42 -0.53 -17.04
N ASP A 357 -25.99 -1.79 -16.94
CA ASP A 357 -26.74 -2.96 -17.39
C ASP A 357 -27.55 -3.61 -16.24
N GLY A 358 -27.74 -2.86 -15.15
CA GLY A 358 -28.51 -3.28 -13.97
C GLY A 358 -27.68 -3.96 -12.88
N GLY A 359 -26.38 -4.14 -13.07
CA GLY A 359 -25.53 -4.81 -12.11
C GLY A 359 -25.86 -6.30 -11.91
N SER A 360 -25.17 -6.94 -11.02
CA SER A 360 -25.44 -8.31 -10.54
C SER A 360 -25.95 -8.27 -9.11
N THR A 361 -26.65 -9.33 -8.71
CA THR A 361 -27.12 -9.51 -7.33
C THR A 361 -26.88 -10.94 -6.88
N ASP A 362 -26.86 -11.15 -5.56
CA ASP A 362 -26.78 -12.47 -4.94
C ASP A 362 -25.58 -13.30 -5.44
N VAL A 363 -24.42 -12.67 -5.49
CA VAL A 363 -23.16 -13.30 -5.87
C VAL A 363 -22.36 -13.65 -4.63
N HIS A 364 -21.97 -14.92 -4.48
CA HIS A 364 -21.16 -15.37 -3.36
C HIS A 364 -19.90 -16.09 -3.85
N LEU A 365 -18.72 -15.48 -3.62
CA LEU A 365 -17.44 -16.01 -4.02
C LEU A 365 -16.63 -16.41 -2.79
N SER A 366 -16.12 -17.66 -2.73
CA SER A 366 -15.32 -18.07 -1.56
C SER A 366 -14.30 -19.18 -1.84
N GLY A 367 -13.23 -19.17 -1.04
CA GLY A 367 -12.32 -20.30 -0.86
C GLY A 367 -11.45 -20.65 -2.08
N PHE A 368 -10.99 -19.69 -2.86
CA PHE A 368 -10.03 -19.89 -3.95
C PHE A 368 -9.02 -18.74 -4.05
N ALA A 369 -7.95 -18.97 -4.80
CA ALA A 369 -6.96 -17.96 -5.11
C ALA A 369 -7.12 -17.46 -6.55
N ILE A 370 -6.83 -16.16 -6.76
CA ILE A 370 -6.70 -15.52 -8.06
C ILE A 370 -5.24 -15.07 -8.19
N GLU A 371 -4.54 -15.59 -9.18
CA GLU A 371 -3.18 -15.16 -9.53
C GLU A 371 -3.18 -14.52 -10.92
N GLY A 372 -3.00 -13.21 -10.97
CA GLY A 372 -2.81 -12.48 -12.21
C GLY A 372 -1.43 -12.69 -12.82
N ASP A 373 -1.15 -11.98 -13.90
CA ASP A 373 0.17 -11.88 -14.53
C ASP A 373 0.37 -10.43 -15.01
N VAL A 374 -0.07 -9.47 -14.19
CA VAL A 374 0.06 -8.03 -14.48
C VAL A 374 1.45 -7.58 -14.06
N ARG A 375 2.18 -6.98 -14.96
CA ARG A 375 3.57 -6.50 -14.76
C ARG A 375 3.71 -5.02 -15.07
N GLU A 376 2.62 -4.39 -15.42
CA GLU A 376 2.55 -3.04 -15.93
C GLU A 376 1.24 -2.41 -15.49
N ARG A 377 1.28 -1.14 -15.08
CA ARG A 377 0.08 -0.39 -14.73
C ARG A 377 -0.41 0.39 -15.94
N VAL A 378 -1.59 0.03 -16.41
CA VAL A 378 -2.36 0.82 -17.35
C VAL A 378 -3.69 1.13 -16.71
N ASP A 379 -3.91 2.40 -16.39
CA ASP A 379 -5.06 2.81 -15.56
C ASP A 379 -6.41 2.53 -16.22
N THR A 380 -6.46 2.55 -17.55
CA THR A 380 -7.67 2.24 -18.32
C THR A 380 -8.02 0.76 -18.36
N ASP A 381 -7.08 -0.15 -18.08
CA ASP A 381 -7.31 -1.58 -18.15
C ASP A 381 -8.08 -2.11 -16.94
N GLN A 382 -8.92 -3.12 -17.19
CA GLN A 382 -9.70 -3.80 -16.15
C GLN A 382 -9.15 -5.22 -15.90
N VAL A 383 -7.93 -5.30 -15.44
CA VAL A 383 -7.25 -6.57 -15.13
C VAL A 383 -7.24 -6.85 -13.62
N ASN A 384 -8.40 -6.71 -13.00
CA ASN A 384 -8.62 -6.82 -11.56
C ASN A 384 -9.11 -8.22 -11.17
N GLY A 385 -8.90 -8.61 -9.93
CA GLY A 385 -9.29 -9.95 -9.44
C GLY A 385 -10.80 -10.12 -9.30
N VAL A 386 -11.48 -9.18 -8.67
CA VAL A 386 -12.93 -9.11 -8.53
C VAL A 386 -13.38 -7.70 -8.87
N GLY A 387 -14.54 -7.53 -9.50
CA GLY A 387 -15.00 -6.18 -9.83
C GLY A 387 -16.43 -6.12 -10.41
N GLY A 388 -16.76 -4.96 -11.01
CA GLY A 388 -18.10 -4.67 -11.52
C GLY A 388 -19.10 -4.33 -10.42
N ALA A 389 -20.40 -4.28 -10.73
CA ALA A 389 -21.45 -3.99 -9.76
C ALA A 389 -22.07 -5.28 -9.23
N MET A 390 -22.06 -5.46 -7.90
CA MET A 390 -22.61 -6.65 -7.24
C MET A 390 -23.34 -6.26 -5.95
N SER A 391 -24.65 -6.11 -6.00
CA SER A 391 -25.47 -5.88 -4.80
C SER A 391 -25.79 -7.19 -4.04
N ASP A 392 -26.11 -7.08 -2.76
CA ASP A 392 -26.52 -8.21 -1.91
C ASP A 392 -25.55 -9.41 -1.99
N SER A 393 -24.25 -9.13 -2.04
CA SER A 393 -23.24 -10.11 -2.43
C SER A 393 -22.15 -10.28 -1.37
N THR A 394 -21.39 -11.38 -1.45
CA THR A 394 -20.28 -11.66 -0.54
C THR A 394 -19.03 -12.13 -1.27
N VAL A 395 -17.86 -11.65 -0.81
CA VAL A 395 -16.54 -12.12 -1.23
C VAL A 395 -15.75 -12.52 0.01
N ASP A 396 -15.47 -13.80 0.20
CA ASP A 396 -14.97 -14.34 1.46
C ASP A 396 -13.81 -15.32 1.28
N GLY A 397 -12.73 -15.15 2.03
CA GLY A 397 -11.63 -16.11 2.11
C GLY A 397 -10.86 -16.32 0.81
N LEU A 398 -10.79 -15.32 -0.07
CA LEU A 398 -9.97 -15.35 -1.27
C LEU A 398 -8.50 -15.01 -0.95
N TYR A 399 -7.61 -15.43 -1.83
CA TYR A 399 -6.24 -14.96 -1.92
C TYR A 399 -6.02 -14.38 -3.31
N ILE A 400 -5.69 -13.10 -3.40
CA ILE A 400 -5.55 -12.40 -4.69
C ILE A 400 -4.17 -11.78 -4.77
N ARG A 401 -3.45 -12.05 -5.87
CA ARG A 401 -2.15 -11.43 -6.14
C ARG A 401 -1.88 -11.19 -7.62
N HIS A 402 -0.97 -10.27 -7.91
CA HIS A 402 -0.46 -9.95 -9.26
C HIS A 402 -1.57 -9.55 -10.25
N THR A 403 -2.67 -8.98 -9.78
CA THR A 403 -3.63 -8.26 -10.61
C THR A 403 -3.34 -6.75 -10.56
N LYS A 404 -3.97 -5.94 -11.40
CA LYS A 404 -3.82 -4.49 -11.30
C LYS A 404 -4.39 -4.00 -9.99
N VAL A 405 -5.67 -4.26 -9.76
CA VAL A 405 -6.35 -4.05 -8.48
C VAL A 405 -6.83 -5.39 -7.95
N GLY A 406 -6.76 -5.59 -6.64
CA GLY A 406 -7.31 -6.81 -6.05
C GLY A 406 -8.81 -6.88 -6.27
N MET A 407 -9.54 -5.87 -5.83
CA MET A 407 -11.00 -5.76 -6.00
C MET A 407 -11.38 -4.33 -6.38
N TRP A 408 -12.10 -4.16 -7.49
CA TRP A 408 -12.57 -2.87 -7.99
C TRP A 408 -14.07 -2.91 -8.27
N PHE A 409 -14.85 -2.22 -7.44
CA PHE A 409 -16.31 -2.25 -7.53
C PHE A 409 -16.83 -0.93 -8.08
N ASP A 410 -17.53 -1.00 -9.21
CA ASP A 410 -18.13 0.13 -9.91
C ASP A 410 -19.64 0.20 -9.63
N GLY A 411 -20.05 1.11 -8.75
CA GLY A 411 -21.46 1.32 -8.44
C GLY A 411 -22.25 2.07 -9.55
N PRO A 412 -23.53 2.37 -9.30
CA PRO A 412 -24.23 2.20 -8.03
C PRO A 412 -24.54 0.73 -7.67
N MET A 413 -24.30 0.40 -6.41
CA MET A 413 -24.63 -0.91 -5.84
C MET A 413 -24.68 -0.82 -4.30
N SER A 414 -25.21 -1.85 -3.64
CA SER A 414 -25.40 -1.84 -2.19
C SER A 414 -25.25 -3.23 -1.55
N ASN A 415 -25.02 -3.21 -0.22
CA ASN A 415 -25.01 -4.40 0.63
C ASN A 415 -24.00 -5.47 0.17
N LEU A 416 -22.76 -5.04 -0.11
CA LEU A 416 -21.63 -5.92 -0.39
C LEU A 416 -20.85 -6.21 0.89
N ARG A 417 -20.50 -7.48 1.13
CA ARG A 417 -19.67 -7.91 2.26
C ARG A 417 -18.41 -8.57 1.77
N ILE A 418 -17.26 -8.00 2.15
CA ILE A 418 -15.93 -8.46 1.76
C ILE A 418 -15.17 -8.81 3.02
N THR A 419 -14.93 -10.12 3.22
CA THR A 419 -14.41 -10.60 4.51
C THR A 419 -13.31 -11.65 4.34
N ASN A 420 -12.35 -11.64 5.28
CA ASN A 420 -11.35 -12.70 5.42
C ASN A 420 -10.46 -12.92 4.18
N ASN A 421 -10.33 -11.92 3.32
CA ASN A 421 -9.50 -12.04 2.12
C ASN A 421 -8.05 -11.62 2.40
N VAL A 422 -7.13 -12.22 1.65
CA VAL A 422 -5.72 -11.85 1.62
C VAL A 422 -5.42 -11.30 0.23
N ILE A 423 -5.06 -10.03 0.14
CA ILE A 423 -4.81 -9.31 -1.11
C ILE A 423 -3.37 -8.78 -1.07
N VAL A 424 -2.51 -9.30 -1.93
CA VAL A 424 -1.08 -8.99 -1.87
C VAL A 424 -0.49 -8.72 -3.26
N ASP A 425 0.56 -7.91 -3.32
CA ASP A 425 1.35 -7.67 -4.53
C ASP A 425 0.51 -7.17 -5.72
N GLN A 426 -0.33 -6.16 -5.48
CA GLN A 426 -1.08 -5.51 -6.54
C GLN A 426 -0.25 -4.40 -7.21
N ILE A 427 -0.56 -4.10 -8.48
CA ILE A 427 0.09 -3.00 -9.21
C ILE A 427 -0.57 -1.64 -8.89
N ALA A 428 -1.81 -1.66 -8.44
CA ALA A 428 -2.57 -0.51 -7.96
C ALA A 428 -3.26 -0.87 -6.64
N ASP A 429 -4.50 -0.45 -6.42
CA ASP A 429 -5.19 -0.62 -5.14
C ASP A 429 -5.33 -2.08 -4.69
N GLY A 430 -5.35 -2.27 -3.38
CA GLY A 430 -5.82 -3.52 -2.81
C GLY A 430 -7.32 -3.71 -3.06
N LEU A 431 -8.13 -2.75 -2.63
CA LEU A 431 -9.57 -2.70 -2.87
C LEU A 431 -10.04 -1.25 -3.06
N ASN A 432 -10.95 -1.03 -4.01
CA ASN A 432 -11.57 0.27 -4.23
C ASN A 432 -13.10 0.15 -4.39
N PHE A 433 -13.83 0.94 -3.61
CA PHE A 433 -15.23 1.26 -3.83
C PHE A 433 -15.28 2.51 -4.70
N HIS A 434 -15.84 2.39 -5.89
CA HIS A 434 -15.85 3.45 -6.88
C HIS A 434 -17.28 3.78 -7.29
N THR A 435 -17.65 5.05 -7.06
CA THR A 435 -18.89 5.69 -7.50
C THR A 435 -20.21 5.03 -7.05
N GLY A 436 -20.72 5.43 -5.90
CA GLY A 436 -22.07 5.06 -5.46
C GLY A 436 -22.20 3.66 -4.87
N VAL A 437 -21.18 3.18 -4.24
CA VAL A 437 -21.26 1.97 -3.39
C VAL A 437 -21.85 2.36 -2.04
N THR A 438 -22.89 1.63 -1.60
CA THR A 438 -23.59 1.95 -0.36
C THR A 438 -23.78 0.75 0.57
N ASP A 439 -23.97 1.01 1.86
CA ASP A 439 -24.37 0.04 2.87
C ASP A 439 -23.49 -1.23 2.90
N SER A 440 -22.21 -1.06 2.57
CA SER A 440 -21.28 -2.17 2.33
C SER A 440 -20.20 -2.23 3.42
N VAL A 441 -19.70 -3.45 3.66
CA VAL A 441 -18.73 -3.72 4.72
C VAL A 441 -17.53 -4.46 4.17
N VAL A 442 -16.34 -3.90 4.44
CA VAL A 442 -15.04 -4.53 4.19
C VAL A 442 -14.42 -4.80 5.55
N SER A 443 -14.34 -6.06 5.96
CA SER A 443 -13.86 -6.37 7.30
C SER A 443 -12.99 -7.62 7.37
N ASN A 444 -12.04 -7.59 8.29
CA ASN A 444 -11.14 -8.70 8.55
C ASN A 444 -10.34 -9.15 7.32
N ASN A 445 -9.96 -8.19 6.44
CA ASN A 445 -9.12 -8.47 5.29
C ASN A 445 -7.67 -8.07 5.59
N PHE A 446 -6.74 -8.80 5.00
CA PHE A 446 -5.32 -8.54 5.08
C PHE A 446 -4.80 -8.09 3.71
N ILE A 447 -4.29 -6.87 3.65
CA ILE A 447 -3.73 -6.27 2.44
C ILE A 447 -2.25 -6.01 2.68
N ARG A 448 -1.39 -6.46 1.78
CA ARG A 448 0.04 -6.17 1.85
C ARG A 448 0.60 -5.86 0.48
N ASN A 449 1.46 -4.84 0.41
CA ASN A 449 2.21 -4.55 -0.78
C ASN A 449 1.32 -4.12 -1.98
N SER A 450 0.26 -3.33 -1.71
CA SER A 450 -0.52 -2.70 -2.78
C SER A 450 0.32 -1.65 -3.51
N GLY A 451 0.15 -1.53 -4.80
CA GLY A 451 0.88 -0.55 -5.63
C GLY A 451 0.28 0.86 -5.61
N ASP A 452 -0.87 1.03 -4.98
CA ASP A 452 -1.57 2.28 -4.72
C ASP A 452 -2.29 2.14 -3.36
N ASP A 453 -3.44 2.78 -3.14
CA ASP A 453 -4.16 2.70 -1.87
C ASP A 453 -4.44 1.24 -1.45
N GLY A 454 -4.23 0.93 -0.18
CA GLY A 454 -4.58 -0.41 0.33
C GLY A 454 -6.08 -0.66 0.26
N LEU A 455 -6.87 0.26 0.81
CA LEU A 455 -8.33 0.29 0.72
C LEU A 455 -8.78 1.71 0.37
N ALA A 456 -9.71 1.85 -0.56
CA ALA A 456 -10.23 3.15 -0.95
C ALA A 456 -11.77 3.19 -1.03
N MET A 457 -12.35 4.35 -0.71
CA MET A 457 -13.70 4.77 -1.07
C MET A 457 -13.55 6.01 -1.95
N TRP A 458 -13.88 5.88 -3.22
CA TRP A 458 -13.77 6.99 -4.16
C TRP A 458 -15.13 7.35 -4.76
N SER A 459 -15.73 8.39 -4.20
CA SER A 459 -17.04 8.90 -4.56
C SER A 459 -17.02 9.68 -5.89
N ASP A 460 -16.50 9.07 -6.98
CA ASP A 460 -16.52 9.72 -8.30
C ASP A 460 -17.96 9.84 -8.81
N LYS A 461 -18.43 11.06 -9.06
CA LYS A 461 -19.78 11.41 -9.59
C LYS A 461 -20.97 11.01 -8.70
N THR A 462 -20.84 10.03 -7.85
CA THR A 462 -21.91 9.59 -6.92
C THR A 462 -21.26 9.20 -5.59
N ALA A 463 -21.81 9.73 -4.51
CA ALA A 463 -21.25 9.51 -3.19
C ALA A 463 -21.31 8.03 -2.79
N ASP A 464 -20.18 7.49 -2.36
CA ASP A 464 -20.13 6.25 -1.58
C ASP A 464 -20.69 6.55 -0.20
N ALA A 465 -21.66 5.77 0.27
CA ALA A 465 -22.39 6.13 1.47
C ALA A 465 -22.66 4.94 2.41
N SER A 466 -22.62 5.22 3.72
CA SER A 466 -22.92 4.24 4.77
C SER A 466 -22.03 2.99 4.70
N ASN A 467 -20.80 3.12 4.19
CA ASN A 467 -19.85 2.02 4.10
C ASN A 467 -18.98 1.95 5.36
N THR A 468 -18.52 0.74 5.66
CA THR A 468 -17.64 0.50 6.80
C THR A 468 -16.40 -0.29 6.39
N PHE A 469 -15.22 0.24 6.70
CA PHE A 469 -13.95 -0.50 6.67
C PHE A 469 -13.54 -0.80 8.11
N ASP A 470 -13.60 -2.07 8.52
CA ASP A 470 -13.47 -2.46 9.91
C ASP A 470 -12.56 -3.67 10.13
N HIS A 471 -11.67 -3.61 11.11
CA HIS A 471 -10.73 -4.68 11.42
C HIS A 471 -9.90 -5.18 10.22
N ASN A 472 -9.48 -4.30 9.32
CA ASN A 472 -8.57 -4.68 8.24
C ASN A 472 -7.12 -4.38 8.63
N THR A 473 -6.19 -5.19 8.15
CA THR A 473 -4.75 -4.90 8.22
C THR A 473 -4.26 -4.47 6.85
N VAL A 474 -3.57 -3.33 6.80
CA VAL A 474 -2.86 -2.86 5.59
C VAL A 474 -1.39 -2.69 5.95
N GLN A 475 -0.53 -3.45 5.28
CA GLN A 475 0.92 -3.39 5.44
C GLN A 475 1.61 -2.96 4.16
N THR A 476 2.62 -2.11 4.29
CA THR A 476 3.54 -1.74 3.20
C THR A 476 2.83 -1.38 1.88
N PRO A 477 1.78 -0.53 1.86
CA PRO A 477 1.33 0.03 0.58
C PRO A 477 2.50 0.79 -0.05
N VAL A 478 2.81 0.44 -1.30
CA VAL A 478 4.08 0.87 -1.95
C VAL A 478 3.99 2.31 -2.41
N LEU A 479 2.84 2.70 -2.94
CA LEU A 479 2.49 4.05 -3.33
C LEU A 479 1.16 4.43 -2.68
N ALA A 480 0.97 5.70 -2.37
CA ALA A 480 -0.25 6.26 -1.78
C ALA A 480 -0.59 5.70 -0.38
N ASN A 481 -1.84 5.50 -0.06
CA ASN A 481 -2.29 5.43 1.33
C ASN A 481 -2.61 4.01 1.80
N GLY A 482 -2.61 3.82 3.11
CA GLY A 482 -3.18 2.59 3.66
C GLY A 482 -4.69 2.52 3.45
N ILE A 483 -5.40 3.54 3.90
CA ILE A 483 -6.85 3.71 3.67
C ILE A 483 -7.10 5.13 3.14
N ALA A 484 -7.82 5.25 2.03
CA ALA A 484 -8.17 6.53 1.43
C ALA A 484 -9.69 6.72 1.37
N ILE A 485 -10.15 7.89 1.74
CA ILE A 485 -11.54 8.30 1.64
C ILE A 485 -11.59 9.57 0.81
N TYR A 486 -12.12 9.46 -0.41
CA TYR A 486 -12.29 10.56 -1.33
C TYR A 486 -13.76 10.94 -1.42
N GLY A 487 -14.18 11.92 -0.61
CA GLY A 487 -15.57 12.34 -0.50
C GLY A 487 -16.51 11.31 0.15
N GLY A 488 -17.81 11.49 -0.06
CA GLY A 488 -18.81 10.52 0.37
C GLY A 488 -19.66 10.95 1.56
N LYS A 489 -20.46 10.00 2.06
CA LYS A 489 -21.49 10.31 3.07
C LYS A 489 -21.63 9.20 4.10
N ASP A 490 -21.63 9.57 5.39
CA ASP A 490 -21.95 8.67 6.50
C ASP A 490 -21.08 7.40 6.56
N ASN A 491 -19.80 7.50 6.17
CA ASN A 491 -18.87 6.38 6.14
C ASN A 491 -18.14 6.19 7.49
N THR A 492 -17.64 4.98 7.73
CA THR A 492 -16.91 4.61 8.95
C THR A 492 -15.63 3.83 8.60
N VAL A 493 -14.54 4.19 9.28
CA VAL A 493 -13.25 3.48 9.24
C VAL A 493 -12.87 3.15 10.69
N SER A 494 -12.91 1.87 11.06
CA SER A 494 -12.76 1.49 12.47
C SER A 494 -11.88 0.27 12.68
N ASN A 495 -11.19 0.24 13.82
CA ASN A 495 -10.41 -0.91 14.30
C ASN A 495 -9.36 -1.44 13.29
N ASN A 496 -8.93 -0.65 12.32
CA ASN A 496 -7.95 -1.09 11.34
C ASN A 496 -6.52 -0.94 11.88
N LEU A 497 -5.62 -1.75 11.36
CA LEU A 497 -4.19 -1.68 11.60
C LEU A 497 -3.47 -1.34 10.30
N ILE A 498 -2.80 -0.20 10.25
CA ILE A 498 -2.07 0.25 9.07
C ILE A 498 -0.60 0.42 9.43
N ALA A 499 0.28 -0.30 8.74
CA ALA A 499 1.70 -0.25 9.04
C ALA A 499 2.54 -0.02 7.79
N ASP A 500 3.61 0.75 7.96
CA ASP A 500 4.70 0.89 6.99
C ASP A 500 4.28 1.37 5.59
N PRO A 501 3.45 2.42 5.41
CA PRO A 501 3.31 3.04 4.09
C PRO A 501 4.68 3.44 3.55
N ILE A 502 4.92 3.20 2.26
CA ILE A 502 6.28 3.31 1.71
C ILE A 502 6.52 4.70 1.15
N ARG A 503 5.59 5.24 0.32
CA ARG A 503 5.83 6.48 -0.39
C ARG A 503 4.56 7.21 -0.82
N GLU A 504 4.62 8.54 -0.79
CA GLU A 504 3.62 9.48 -1.32
C GLU A 504 2.21 9.31 -0.74
N GLY A 505 2.13 8.78 0.48
CA GLY A 505 0.86 8.55 1.16
C GLY A 505 0.96 8.55 2.67
N SER A 506 -0.18 8.42 3.28
CA SER A 506 -0.38 8.33 4.73
C SER A 506 -0.99 6.98 5.11
N ALA A 507 -1.14 6.73 6.39
CA ALA A 507 -1.94 5.57 6.78
C ALA A 507 -3.41 5.80 6.45
N ILE A 508 -3.95 6.98 6.75
CA ILE A 508 -5.34 7.33 6.43
C ILE A 508 -5.37 8.69 5.72
N GLN A 509 -5.96 8.75 4.54
CA GLN A 509 -6.21 9.98 3.81
C GLN A 509 -7.70 10.30 3.79
N VAL A 510 -8.04 11.57 4.08
CA VAL A 510 -9.37 12.17 3.92
C VAL A 510 -9.22 13.29 2.89
N GLY A 511 -9.64 13.06 1.66
CA GLY A 511 -9.32 13.95 0.56
C GLY A 511 -10.52 14.41 -0.27
N SER A 512 -10.57 15.70 -0.60
CA SER A 512 -11.45 16.22 -1.65
C SER A 512 -10.63 16.40 -2.92
N ARG A 513 -10.42 15.31 -3.66
CA ARG A 513 -9.61 15.29 -4.88
C ARG A 513 -10.12 14.24 -5.85
N PHE A 514 -9.56 14.21 -7.04
CA PHE A 514 -9.91 13.26 -8.10
C PHE A 514 -11.38 13.34 -8.56
N GLY A 515 -11.97 14.55 -8.56
CA GLY A 515 -13.36 14.75 -8.94
C GLY A 515 -14.38 14.20 -7.94
N ALA A 516 -13.95 13.75 -6.77
CA ALA A 516 -14.85 13.16 -5.79
C ALA A 516 -15.97 14.09 -5.36
N GLU A 517 -17.14 13.53 -5.05
CA GLU A 517 -18.24 14.26 -4.43
C GLU A 517 -17.82 14.82 -3.06
N ALA A 518 -18.47 15.89 -2.62
CA ALA A 518 -18.17 16.48 -1.34
C ALA A 518 -18.45 15.50 -0.19
N PHE A 519 -17.72 15.66 0.91
CA PHE A 519 -18.09 15.02 2.16
C PHE A 519 -19.40 15.60 2.67
N THR A 520 -20.33 14.74 3.08
CA THR A 520 -21.61 15.14 3.66
C THR A 520 -21.98 14.22 4.82
N GLY A 521 -22.93 14.64 5.66
CA GLY A 521 -23.28 13.87 6.85
C GLY A 521 -22.10 13.76 7.84
N TYR A 522 -21.65 12.55 8.10
CA TYR A 522 -20.51 12.31 8.97
C TYR A 522 -19.44 11.40 8.34
N LEU A 523 -18.22 11.51 8.84
CA LEU A 523 -17.17 10.51 8.66
C LEU A 523 -16.64 10.14 10.05
N ARG A 524 -16.68 8.85 10.40
CA ARG A 524 -16.11 8.32 11.65
C ARG A 524 -14.82 7.56 11.36
N ILE A 525 -13.75 7.97 12.01
CA ILE A 525 -12.45 7.30 12.00
C ILE A 525 -12.21 6.95 13.46
N THR A 526 -12.31 5.66 13.80
CA THR A 526 -12.44 5.28 15.20
C THR A 526 -11.60 4.06 15.53
N ASP A 527 -10.82 4.17 16.58
CA ASP A 527 -10.10 3.01 17.12
C ASP A 527 -9.14 2.36 16.10
N ASN A 528 -8.56 3.10 15.18
CA ASN A 528 -7.51 2.58 14.30
C ASN A 528 -6.13 2.73 14.95
N THR A 529 -5.20 1.87 14.55
CA THR A 529 -3.79 2.03 14.90
C THR A 529 -2.95 2.15 13.64
N THR A 530 -2.11 3.17 13.59
CA THR A 530 -1.14 3.35 12.52
C THR A 530 0.28 3.24 13.07
N VAL A 531 1.16 2.59 12.34
CA VAL A 531 2.54 2.35 12.79
C VAL A 531 3.52 2.72 11.69
N ARG A 532 4.53 3.51 12.02
CA ARG A 532 5.57 3.99 11.10
C ARG A 532 5.00 4.64 9.84
N ALA A 533 3.91 5.37 10.03
CA ALA A 533 3.16 6.03 8.97
C ALA A 533 3.67 7.46 8.69
N GLY A 534 3.12 8.05 7.64
CA GLY A 534 3.56 9.33 7.12
C GLY A 534 4.82 9.18 6.27
N THR A 535 4.70 9.43 4.97
CA THR A 535 5.79 9.23 4.03
C THR A 535 6.27 10.54 3.45
N TYR A 536 7.31 10.50 2.64
CA TYR A 536 7.79 11.66 1.91
C TYR A 536 7.08 11.77 0.57
N GLU A 537 6.44 12.91 0.33
CA GLU A 537 5.82 13.24 -0.94
C GLU A 537 6.86 13.93 -1.84
N LEU A 538 7.19 13.28 -2.94
CA LEU A 538 8.34 13.66 -3.78
C LEU A 538 8.10 14.89 -4.64
N ASN A 539 6.86 15.15 -5.05
CA ASN A 539 6.52 16.29 -5.88
C ASN A 539 6.59 17.60 -5.09
N TRP A 540 6.12 17.55 -3.85
CA TRP A 540 6.06 18.72 -2.99
C TRP A 540 7.27 18.84 -2.07
N ASN A 541 8.08 17.79 -1.97
CA ASN A 541 9.20 17.70 -1.06
C ASN A 541 8.79 17.93 0.40
N ILE A 542 7.71 17.33 0.83
CA ILE A 542 7.19 17.42 2.20
C ILE A 542 6.97 16.03 2.82
N GLY A 543 6.99 16.00 4.15
CA GLY A 543 6.58 14.83 4.92
C GLY A 543 5.07 14.87 5.17
N LEU A 544 4.39 13.78 4.87
CA LEU A 544 2.95 13.61 5.10
C LEU A 544 2.66 13.20 6.55
N GLY A 545 1.42 13.41 6.99
CA GLY A 545 0.93 12.95 8.27
C GLY A 545 0.59 11.45 8.26
N ALA A 546 0.49 10.85 9.45
CA ALA A 546 -0.10 9.52 9.56
C ALA A 546 -1.58 9.53 9.18
N ILE A 547 -2.30 10.56 9.59
CA ILE A 547 -3.59 10.92 9.00
C ILE A 547 -3.45 12.24 8.24
N TRP A 548 -3.98 12.29 7.03
CA TRP A 548 -3.83 13.41 6.12
C TRP A 548 -5.18 13.88 5.58
N PHE A 549 -5.59 15.09 5.98
CA PHE A 549 -6.73 15.81 5.42
C PHE A 549 -6.25 16.68 4.28
N TYR A 550 -6.83 16.51 3.09
CA TYR A 550 -6.42 17.24 1.90
C TYR A 550 -7.62 17.87 1.18
N ALA A 551 -7.85 19.15 1.41
CA ALA A 551 -8.87 19.95 0.71
C ALA A 551 -8.28 20.54 -0.57
N LEU A 552 -8.33 19.79 -1.68
CA LEU A 552 -7.73 20.20 -2.97
C LEU A 552 -8.77 20.79 -3.92
N GLU A 553 -9.96 20.20 -4.01
CA GLU A 553 -10.97 20.55 -5.01
C GLU A 553 -12.26 21.10 -4.39
N LYS A 554 -12.51 20.81 -3.13
CA LYS A 554 -13.71 21.25 -2.38
C LYS A 554 -13.35 21.44 -0.91
N ASP A 555 -14.16 22.21 -0.19
CA ASP A 555 -14.09 22.28 1.26
C ASP A 555 -14.36 20.90 1.90
N ILE A 556 -13.72 20.64 3.03
CA ILE A 556 -14.01 19.52 3.90
C ILE A 556 -14.72 20.09 5.14
N ASP A 557 -16.04 20.04 5.14
CA ASP A 557 -16.89 20.68 6.17
C ASP A 557 -17.91 19.74 6.82
N ALA A 558 -17.96 18.48 6.43
CA ALA A 558 -18.76 17.46 7.07
C ALA A 558 -18.33 17.22 8.54
N ALA A 559 -19.19 16.62 9.32
CA ALA A 559 -18.85 16.25 10.71
C ALA A 559 -17.86 15.08 10.73
N ILE A 560 -16.58 15.36 10.92
CA ILE A 560 -15.52 14.34 10.94
C ILE A 560 -15.02 14.12 12.37
N GLN A 561 -15.09 12.87 12.84
CA GLN A 561 -14.66 12.45 14.15
C GLN A 561 -13.53 11.45 14.06
N VAL A 562 -12.37 11.77 14.64
CA VAL A 562 -11.22 10.90 14.82
C VAL A 562 -11.14 10.57 16.31
N THR A 563 -11.47 9.33 16.70
CA THR A 563 -11.68 9.00 18.12
C THR A 563 -11.02 7.68 18.50
N GLY A 564 -10.19 7.68 19.54
CA GLY A 564 -9.54 6.47 20.05
C GLY A 564 -8.43 5.92 19.15
N ASP A 565 -8.01 6.70 18.17
CA ASP A 565 -6.96 6.30 17.22
C ASP A 565 -5.58 6.42 17.83
N HIS A 566 -4.67 5.53 17.43
CA HIS A 566 -3.27 5.52 17.84
C HIS A 566 -2.36 5.78 16.63
N PHE A 567 -1.53 6.82 16.71
CA PHE A 567 -0.53 7.16 15.69
C PHE A 567 0.87 6.91 16.26
N LEU A 568 1.51 5.81 15.88
CA LEU A 568 2.72 5.29 16.52
C LEU A 568 3.93 5.40 15.59
N ASP A 569 5.05 5.89 16.12
CA ASP A 569 6.35 5.97 15.43
C ASP A 569 6.26 6.64 14.04
N ASN A 570 5.55 7.76 13.97
CA ASN A 570 5.29 8.46 12.71
C ASN A 570 6.58 9.03 12.12
N THR A 571 6.78 8.85 10.81
CA THR A 571 8.00 9.30 10.13
C THR A 571 8.11 10.83 10.14
N TYR A 572 7.00 11.52 9.93
CA TYR A 572 6.90 12.99 9.96
C TYR A 572 5.83 13.43 10.95
N ASN A 573 4.72 13.98 10.47
CA ASN A 573 3.65 14.46 11.34
C ASN A 573 2.71 13.32 11.74
N ALA A 574 2.01 13.45 12.86
CA ALA A 574 0.89 12.55 13.16
C ALA A 574 -0.37 13.00 12.41
N ILE A 575 -0.73 14.27 12.48
CA ILE A 575 -1.94 14.85 11.89
C ILE A 575 -1.53 15.94 10.90
N MET A 576 -2.04 15.88 9.69
CA MET A 576 -1.79 16.89 8.66
C MET A 576 -3.10 17.40 8.06
N LEU A 577 -3.27 18.72 8.01
CA LEU A 577 -4.45 19.39 7.46
C LEU A 577 -3.97 20.40 6.40
N VAL A 578 -4.22 20.12 5.13
CA VAL A 578 -3.63 20.86 4.00
C VAL A 578 -4.68 21.19 2.97
N SER A 579 -4.59 22.39 2.39
CA SER A 579 -5.31 22.80 1.21
C SER A 579 -4.40 22.77 -0.04
N ASP A 580 -4.67 23.54 -1.06
CA ASP A 580 -3.95 23.54 -2.35
C ASP A 580 -2.46 23.89 -2.19
N TRP A 581 -1.68 22.89 -1.92
CA TRP A 581 -0.23 23.00 -1.77
C TRP A 581 0.47 22.97 -3.15
N PRO A 582 1.51 23.75 -3.34
CA PRO A 582 2.11 24.80 -2.50
C PRO A 582 1.60 26.21 -2.82
N VAL A 583 0.60 26.35 -3.65
CA VAL A 583 0.24 27.64 -4.30
C VAL A 583 -0.52 28.54 -3.34
N LYS A 584 -1.63 28.08 -2.80
CA LYS A 584 -2.49 28.85 -1.93
C LYS A 584 -3.49 27.93 -1.23
N ASP A 585 -3.91 28.32 -0.02
CA ASP A 585 -5.01 27.68 0.68
C ASP A 585 -6.33 28.15 0.03
N LEU A 586 -6.89 27.36 -0.88
CA LEU A 586 -8.11 27.68 -1.61
C LEU A 586 -9.36 27.15 -0.93
N TYR A 587 -9.27 26.02 -0.24
CA TYR A 587 -10.38 25.33 0.39
C TYR A 587 -10.15 25.18 1.89
N SER A 588 -11.23 25.20 2.65
CA SER A 588 -11.20 25.10 4.10
C SER A 588 -11.38 23.65 4.57
N ILE A 589 -10.87 23.40 5.77
CA ILE A 589 -11.11 22.17 6.52
C ILE A 589 -11.74 22.60 7.84
N THR A 590 -12.98 22.22 8.08
CA THR A 590 -13.73 22.60 9.29
C THR A 590 -14.46 21.41 9.88
N ASN A 591 -15.00 21.57 11.08
CA ASN A 591 -15.83 20.57 11.74
C ASN A 591 -15.14 19.21 11.98
N VAL A 592 -13.81 19.24 12.17
CA VAL A 592 -13.00 18.07 12.49
C VAL A 592 -12.72 18.03 13.98
N ARG A 593 -12.98 16.91 14.62
CA ARG A 593 -12.71 16.68 16.06
C ARG A 593 -11.80 15.48 16.26
N PHE A 594 -10.73 15.69 16.98
CA PHE A 594 -9.84 14.66 17.52
C PHE A 594 -10.15 14.42 18.98
N LYS A 595 -10.45 13.19 19.36
CA LYS A 595 -10.82 12.84 20.73
C LYS A 595 -10.18 11.52 21.16
N ASP A 596 -9.65 11.48 22.40
CA ASP A 596 -9.04 10.26 22.97
C ASP A 596 -7.93 9.66 22.07
N VAL A 597 -7.16 10.52 21.39
CA VAL A 597 -6.12 10.12 20.43
C VAL A 597 -4.78 9.98 21.12
N LYS A 598 -4.03 8.93 20.79
CA LYS A 598 -2.64 8.75 21.24
C LYS A 598 -1.66 8.93 20.11
N VAL A 599 -0.63 9.72 20.36
CA VAL A 599 0.52 9.88 19.46
C VAL A 599 1.77 9.48 20.22
N ASP A 600 2.49 8.49 19.75
CA ASP A 600 3.77 8.09 20.34
C ASP A 600 4.87 8.04 19.26
N GLY A 601 5.63 9.11 19.19
CA GLY A 601 6.69 9.32 18.22
C GLY A 601 6.23 10.06 16.96
N THR A 602 6.86 11.22 16.73
CA THR A 602 6.76 11.97 15.45
C THR A 602 8.14 12.45 15.04
N GLY A 603 8.45 12.39 13.76
CA GLY A 603 9.70 12.95 13.23
C GLY A 603 9.70 14.47 13.19
N THR A 604 8.54 15.09 13.15
CA THR A 604 8.38 16.56 13.10
C THR A 604 7.36 17.06 14.12
N SER A 605 6.12 17.22 13.77
CA SER A 605 5.09 17.78 14.63
C SER A 605 3.95 16.81 14.93
N VAL A 606 3.18 17.07 15.99
CA VAL A 606 1.92 16.35 16.21
C VAL A 606 0.91 16.80 15.17
N VAL A 607 0.70 18.10 15.05
CA VAL A 607 -0.21 18.68 14.05
C VAL A 607 0.57 19.57 13.10
N SER A 608 0.37 19.38 11.81
CA SER A 608 0.82 20.28 10.75
C SER A 608 -0.41 20.83 10.02
N ALA A 609 -0.63 22.13 10.07
CA ALA A 609 -1.79 22.77 9.49
C ALA A 609 -1.38 23.79 8.42
N ARG A 610 -1.85 23.57 7.19
CA ARG A 610 -1.72 24.49 6.07
C ARG A 610 -3.01 24.49 5.26
N ALA A 611 -4.02 25.08 5.87
CA ALA A 611 -5.34 25.30 5.28
C ALA A 611 -5.99 26.47 6.01
N ALA A 612 -7.06 27.01 5.47
CA ALA A 612 -8.02 27.79 6.24
C ALA A 612 -8.97 26.84 6.98
N GLY A 613 -9.47 27.23 8.14
CA GLY A 613 -10.46 26.45 8.86
C GLY A 613 -10.17 26.21 10.34
N SER A 614 -10.63 25.08 10.85
CA SER A 614 -10.48 24.77 12.27
C SER A 614 -10.62 23.29 12.58
N ALA A 615 -9.97 22.85 13.67
CA ALA A 615 -10.19 21.55 14.29
C ALA A 615 -10.22 21.67 15.80
N SER A 616 -10.88 20.73 16.48
CA SER A 616 -10.94 20.66 17.93
C SER A 616 -10.26 19.41 18.46
N PHE A 617 -9.64 19.54 19.62
CA PHE A 617 -8.84 18.50 20.26
C PHE A 617 -9.30 18.31 21.71
N GLU A 618 -9.59 17.08 22.07
CA GLU A 618 -10.01 16.66 23.41
C GLU A 618 -9.27 15.40 23.81
N ASN A 619 -8.59 15.43 24.95
CA ASN A 619 -7.89 14.27 25.49
C ASN A 619 -6.91 13.61 24.49
N VAL A 620 -6.07 14.44 23.83
CA VAL A 620 -5.01 13.98 22.96
C VAL A 620 -3.71 13.86 23.75
N ASP A 621 -3.21 12.64 23.93
CA ASP A 621 -1.93 12.34 24.58
C ASP A 621 -0.84 12.15 23.54
N ALA A 622 0.12 13.09 23.47
CA ALA A 622 1.21 13.01 22.48
C ALA A 622 2.57 13.02 23.17
N ARG A 623 3.38 12.00 22.88
CA ARG A 623 4.70 11.76 23.45
C ARG A 623 5.76 11.60 22.38
N ASN A 624 7.02 11.77 22.75
CA ASN A 624 8.16 11.56 21.87
C ASN A 624 8.04 12.37 20.57
N VAL A 625 7.76 13.69 20.73
CA VAL A 625 7.56 14.62 19.63
C VAL A 625 8.92 15.14 19.13
N GLY A 626 9.14 15.06 17.80
CA GLY A 626 10.44 15.36 17.20
C GLY A 626 10.82 16.83 17.21
N ALA A 627 9.92 17.72 16.79
CA ALA A 627 10.23 19.12 16.64
C ALA A 627 9.30 20.03 17.47
N VAL A 628 8.00 19.99 17.22
CA VAL A 628 6.99 20.85 17.87
C VAL A 628 5.65 20.16 18.02
N GLY A 629 4.81 20.61 18.92
CA GLY A 629 3.43 20.16 19.02
C GLY A 629 2.63 20.56 17.78
N VAL A 630 2.65 21.84 17.43
CA VAL A 630 1.89 22.39 16.30
C VAL A 630 2.78 23.15 15.33
N ASN A 631 2.74 22.79 14.07
CA ASN A 631 3.31 23.54 12.95
C ASN A 631 2.20 24.12 12.09
N ASN A 632 2.03 25.44 12.12
CA ASN A 632 1.12 26.16 11.23
C ASN A 632 1.87 27.16 10.33
N CYS A 633 3.16 26.94 10.11
CA CYS A 633 4.03 27.83 9.33
C CYS A 633 4.05 27.51 7.82
N GLY A 634 3.07 26.78 7.34
CA GLY A 634 2.89 26.48 5.92
C GLY A 634 3.53 25.17 5.50
N SER A 635 4.86 25.06 5.48
CA SER A 635 5.52 23.81 5.10
C SER A 635 6.11 23.07 6.30
N PHE A 636 6.27 21.75 6.18
CA PHE A 636 6.91 20.96 7.23
C PHE A 636 8.39 21.34 7.46
N ASN A 637 9.01 21.98 6.49
CA ASN A 637 10.38 22.51 6.60
C ASN A 637 10.43 23.92 7.21
N PHE A 638 9.31 24.43 7.67
CA PHE A 638 9.18 25.71 8.35
C PHE A 638 9.68 26.93 7.53
N THR A 639 9.42 26.95 6.24
CA THR A 639 9.92 28.02 5.36
C THR A 639 8.85 29.03 4.90
N ALA A 640 7.58 28.74 5.10
CA ALA A 640 6.47 29.58 4.66
C ALA A 640 5.82 30.34 5.82
N ALA A 641 4.98 31.34 5.49
CA ALA A 641 4.13 32.02 6.45
C ALA A 641 3.10 31.06 7.08
N GLY A 642 2.55 31.43 8.20
CA GLY A 642 1.52 30.65 8.90
C GLY A 642 0.24 30.54 8.10
N SER A 643 -0.56 29.54 8.41
CA SER A 643 -1.92 29.37 7.90
C SER A 643 -2.94 30.05 8.83
N GLU A 644 -4.15 30.27 8.31
CA GLU A 644 -5.29 30.79 9.08
C GLU A 644 -6.06 29.68 9.82
N PHE A 645 -5.40 28.57 10.16
CA PHE A 645 -6.04 27.43 10.79
C PHE A 645 -6.16 27.61 12.30
N SER A 646 -7.36 27.49 12.84
CA SER A 646 -7.64 27.63 14.26
C SER A 646 -7.73 26.26 14.94
N LEU A 647 -7.03 26.12 16.06
CA LEU A 647 -7.06 24.94 16.90
C LEU A 647 -7.84 25.25 18.19
N THR A 648 -8.87 24.46 18.49
CA THR A 648 -9.68 24.60 19.69
C THR A 648 -9.29 23.53 20.70
N ASP A 649 -8.80 23.96 21.85
CA ASP A 649 -8.53 23.09 23.00
C ASP A 649 -9.80 22.84 23.78
N LEU A 650 -10.26 21.59 23.85
CA LEU A 650 -11.42 21.16 24.63
C LEU A 650 -11.00 20.53 25.97
N GLY A 651 -9.72 20.53 26.28
CA GLY A 651 -9.15 20.03 27.53
C GLY A 651 -8.63 18.60 27.46
N GLY A 652 -7.80 18.25 28.46
CA GLY A 652 -7.18 16.92 28.53
C GLY A 652 -6.09 16.64 27.52
N ASN A 653 -5.67 17.64 26.74
CA ASN A 653 -4.58 17.51 25.78
C ASN A 653 -3.25 17.60 26.52
N ASP A 654 -2.53 16.48 26.61
CA ASP A 654 -1.33 16.34 27.42
C ASP A 654 -0.25 15.51 26.71
N GLY A 655 0.97 15.71 27.12
CA GLY A 655 2.13 14.99 26.61
C GLY A 655 3.15 14.73 27.71
N GLY A 656 3.20 13.52 28.22
CA GLY A 656 4.02 13.11 29.36
C GLY A 656 5.53 13.23 29.18
N GLY A 657 6.01 14.32 28.62
CA GLY A 657 7.42 14.61 28.46
C GLY A 657 8.09 13.87 27.29
N THR A 658 9.20 14.41 26.85
CA THR A 658 10.02 13.84 25.78
C THR A 658 11.09 12.93 26.34
N THR A 659 11.30 11.77 25.72
CA THR A 659 12.40 10.85 26.02
C THR A 659 13.22 10.55 24.76
N GLY A 660 14.51 10.35 24.91
CA GLY A 660 15.40 10.04 23.79
C GLY A 660 15.72 11.23 22.88
N PRO A 661 15.82 11.05 21.57
CA PRO A 661 16.16 12.13 20.65
C PRO A 661 15.03 13.14 20.41
N TRP A 662 13.84 12.86 20.87
CA TRP A 662 12.67 13.72 20.76
C TRP A 662 12.75 14.87 21.75
N LEU A 663 12.44 16.07 21.35
CA LEU A 663 12.86 17.27 22.11
C LEU A 663 11.70 18.18 22.52
N ALA A 664 10.53 18.05 21.91
CA ALA A 664 9.44 18.98 22.13
C ALA A 664 8.28 18.37 22.93
N PRO A 665 7.74 19.09 23.89
CA PRO A 665 6.49 18.67 24.55
C PRO A 665 5.30 18.92 23.64
N TRP A 666 4.22 18.17 23.87
CA TRP A 666 2.91 18.44 23.31
C TRP A 666 2.04 19.17 24.32
N GLU A 667 1.61 20.36 23.99
CA GLU A 667 0.61 21.14 24.75
C GLU A 667 -0.19 21.99 23.78
N LEU A 668 -1.51 22.01 23.85
CA LEU A 668 -2.34 22.95 23.10
C LEU A 668 -2.62 24.18 23.98
N PRO A 669 -2.57 25.37 23.42
CA PRO A 669 -2.27 25.70 22.02
C PRO A 669 -0.79 25.99 21.76
N ASN A 670 0.12 25.12 22.15
CA ASN A 670 1.55 25.32 21.98
C ASN A 670 1.93 25.31 20.47
N THR A 671 1.84 26.50 19.86
CA THR A 671 2.25 26.73 18.48
C THR A 671 3.54 27.50 18.44
N ILE A 672 4.40 27.19 17.47
CA ILE A 672 5.58 28.02 17.20
C ILE A 672 5.18 29.28 16.43
N THR A 673 5.94 30.35 16.62
CA THR A 673 5.94 31.46 15.66
C THR A 673 6.77 31.07 14.44
N CYS A 674 6.38 31.53 13.25
CA CYS A 674 7.10 31.16 12.02
C CYS A 674 8.52 31.73 11.95
N ASP A 675 8.86 32.68 12.79
CA ASP A 675 10.22 33.26 12.90
C ASP A 675 11.11 32.44 13.86
N ASP A 676 10.55 31.78 14.86
CA ASP A 676 11.27 31.02 15.90
C ASP A 676 11.16 29.51 15.71
N ARG A 677 11.21 29.04 14.48
CA ARG A 677 11.03 27.62 14.19
C ARG A 677 12.25 26.76 14.51
N PRO A 678 12.02 25.62 15.20
CA PRO A 678 13.09 24.66 15.42
C PRO A 678 13.51 23.99 14.10
N PRO A 679 14.71 23.42 14.02
CA PRO A 679 15.10 22.61 12.87
C PRO A 679 14.23 21.38 12.78
N VAL A 680 13.98 20.92 11.55
CA VAL A 680 13.38 19.60 11.30
C VAL A 680 14.32 18.52 11.80
N VAL A 681 13.80 17.60 12.61
CA VAL A 681 14.58 16.51 13.18
C VAL A 681 14.49 15.29 12.25
N THR A 682 15.62 14.66 11.97
CA THR A 682 15.60 13.36 11.29
C THR A 682 14.87 12.35 12.18
N PRO A 683 13.89 11.61 11.65
CA PRO A 683 13.22 10.59 12.43
C PRO A 683 14.22 9.58 13.00
N PRO A 684 14.00 9.08 14.23
CA PRO A 684 14.84 8.02 14.78
C PRO A 684 14.66 6.73 13.98
N ALA A 685 15.52 5.77 14.26
CA ALA A 685 15.32 4.42 13.74
C ALA A 685 13.91 3.90 14.13
N PRO A 686 13.21 3.20 13.23
CA PRO A 686 11.90 2.65 13.52
C PRO A 686 11.90 1.78 14.77
N SER A 687 10.84 1.85 15.57
CA SER A 687 10.65 0.95 16.71
C SER A 687 10.40 -0.49 16.26
N ALA A 688 10.85 -1.44 17.04
CA ALA A 688 10.49 -2.83 16.83
C ALA A 688 9.01 -3.06 17.15
N TRP A 689 8.40 -3.96 16.43
CA TRP A 689 7.06 -4.44 16.74
C TRP A 689 7.09 -5.35 17.95
#